data_bc69bbd5d8f66d7c23b4543cfb60b88a
#
_entry.id   bc69bbd5d8f66d7c23b4543cfb60b88a
#
_cell.length_a   1.000
_cell.length_b   1.000
_cell.length_c   1.000
_cell.angle_alpha   90.00
_cell.angle_beta   90.00
_cell.angle_gamma   90.00
#
_symmetry.space_group_name_H-M   'P 1'
#
loop_
_entity.id
_entity.type
_entity.pdbx_description
1 polymer ?
#
loop_
_entity_poly.entity_id
_entity_poly.type
_entity_poly.pdbx_seq_one_letter_code
_entity_poly.pdbx_strand_id
1 'polypeptide(L)'
;MARELEKVYEPQAVEARIYDMWQKGGYFHAERDESKKPFTIVMPPPNVTGQLHMGHAMDATLQDTLIRFKRMQGYNALWIPGVDHAGIATQIKVEEELRKEGKTRYDLGREKFLERVWDWKQKYGNRIVEQQKKLGASCDWDRARFTMDEGCSKAVREVFVSLYEKGLIYKGSRIINWCPHCVTALSDAEVEYVDKPGHLWHIRYPLADGSGEVVVATTRPETMLGDSGVCVNPNDARYASIVGKKVILPLMNKEIPVVADDYAEMEFGTGCVKMTPAHDPNDFEVGLRHNLEVIRVLDDNGKVNELGGKYEGLDRYEARKQIVKDLEEGGYLLKVEDYSHNVGTCYRCHNDVEPIISAQWFVKMKPLAEEAIRVVKEGETRFVPDRFSKTYLNWMENVRDWCISRQLWWGHQIPAWTCADCGHITVSREDACKCEKCGSTNIERDPDVLDTWFSSALWPFETLGWPDKNADLDYFYPTDVLVTGYDIIFFWVARMIFSGCEHTGKTPFHTVLIHGLVRDDKGRKMSKSLGNGIDPLEMIDKYGCDALRMNMVTGNSPGNDMRFYVERCEAMRNFANKLWNASRYVMMNLSQDSVNALPPMEKLEIADKWVLSKLNTLIAEVTENLEKYELGVAVQKVYDFIWDTYCDWYIELTKARLYGEDAERKQTAIAVLVYVLDQTLRLLHPFMPFITEEIWQSLPHEGEALIVAKWPEYSEKLAFQEEESHMESVMNAIRSIRNRRAEMNVPPSKKAALYVLTSKPQVFAEGEGFIQRLAYADSVTLLDAEPENLNGMVTCATSDAKLYIPMGQLVDIAKELERITKELEKARKNLQGLEGKLSNENFISRAPEAVVNAERAKAQKARDLIAGLEQSLAAMKAL
;
A
#
# COMPACT_ATOMS: atom_id res chain seq x y z
N MET A 1 26.77 33.65 0.68
CA MET A 1 27.94 32.76 0.41
C MET A 1 27.38 31.36 0.29
N ALA A 2 27.66 30.65 -0.80
CA ALA A 2 27.31 29.25 -0.90
C ALA A 2 27.94 28.47 0.27
N ARG A 3 27.15 27.73 1.01
CA ARG A 3 27.64 26.92 2.13
C ARG A 3 28.35 25.71 1.56
N GLU A 4 29.56 25.42 2.02
CA GLU A 4 30.27 24.20 1.63
C GLU A 4 29.56 22.97 2.21
N LEU A 5 29.19 22.02 1.37
CA LEU A 5 28.60 20.75 1.81
C LEU A 5 29.67 19.84 2.44
N GLU A 6 29.31 19.15 3.50
CA GLU A 6 30.16 18.15 4.16
C GLU A 6 30.57 17.03 3.19
N LYS A 7 31.67 16.34 3.51
CA LYS A 7 32.21 15.29 2.63
C LYS A 7 31.26 14.11 2.42
N VAL A 8 30.47 13.79 3.42
CA VAL A 8 29.53 12.69 3.43
C VAL A 8 28.16 13.23 3.82
N TYR A 9 27.11 12.74 3.18
CA TYR A 9 25.73 13.03 3.58
C TYR A 9 25.36 12.21 4.82
N GLU A 10 24.99 12.89 5.90
CA GLU A 10 24.57 12.30 7.18
C GLU A 10 23.10 12.64 7.44
N PRO A 11 22.15 11.78 7.07
CA PRO A 11 20.70 12.05 7.20
C PRO A 11 20.31 12.50 8.61
N GLN A 12 20.81 11.84 9.66
CA GLN A 12 20.48 12.13 11.06
C GLN A 12 20.84 13.55 11.49
N ALA A 13 21.88 14.14 10.90
CA ALA A 13 22.29 15.52 11.18
C ALA A 13 21.44 16.56 10.44
N VAL A 14 20.78 16.14 9.35
CA VAL A 14 20.04 17.03 8.43
C VAL A 14 18.54 16.99 8.70
N GLU A 15 17.95 15.81 8.82
CA GLU A 15 16.50 15.60 8.80
C GLU A 15 15.75 16.36 9.88
N ALA A 16 16.18 16.28 11.14
CA ALA A 16 15.52 16.98 12.24
C ALA A 16 15.57 18.51 12.07
N ARG A 17 16.70 19.05 11.61
CA ARG A 17 16.91 20.47 11.40
C ARG A 17 16.07 21.02 10.23
N ILE A 18 15.99 20.28 9.14
CA ILE A 18 15.19 20.66 7.97
C ILE A 18 13.71 20.60 8.31
N TYR A 19 13.26 19.55 9.01
CA TYR A 19 11.87 19.44 9.44
C TYR A 19 11.45 20.60 10.36
N ASP A 20 12.28 20.94 11.32
CA ASP A 20 12.07 22.08 12.23
C ASP A 20 12.03 23.43 11.46
N MET A 21 12.88 23.58 10.45
CA MET A 21 12.86 24.73 9.55
C MET A 21 11.51 24.85 8.82
N TRP A 22 11.00 23.76 8.25
CA TRP A 22 9.72 23.77 7.57
C TRP A 22 8.54 24.09 8.51
N GLN A 23 8.54 23.52 9.72
CA GLN A 23 7.49 23.80 10.71
C GLN A 23 7.51 25.26 11.17
N LYS A 24 8.69 25.81 11.47
CA LYS A 24 8.85 27.22 11.88
C LYS A 24 8.51 28.21 10.76
N GLY A 25 8.79 27.83 9.52
CA GLY A 25 8.41 28.62 8.34
C GLY A 25 6.90 28.57 8.02
N GLY A 26 6.12 27.70 8.70
CA GLY A 26 4.68 27.57 8.47
C GLY A 26 4.32 26.97 7.11
N TYR A 27 5.27 26.28 6.44
CA TYR A 27 5.05 25.80 5.06
C TYR A 27 4.07 24.63 4.94
N PHE A 28 3.65 24.05 6.05
CA PHE A 28 2.64 22.97 6.08
C PHE A 28 1.22 23.49 6.26
N HIS A 29 1.09 24.71 6.81
CA HIS A 29 -0.19 25.31 7.14
C HIS A 29 -0.89 25.85 5.89
N ALA A 30 -2.19 25.61 5.79
CA ALA A 30 -3.02 26.09 4.71
C ALA A 30 -4.20 26.88 5.27
N GLU A 31 -4.21 28.19 5.02
CA GLU A 31 -5.36 29.05 5.27
C GLU A 31 -6.14 29.27 3.98
N ARG A 32 -7.42 29.58 4.11
CA ARG A 32 -8.26 29.93 2.96
C ARG A 32 -7.66 31.09 2.17
N ASP A 33 -7.41 30.86 0.89
CA ASP A 33 -6.89 31.83 -0.06
C ASP A 33 -7.63 31.68 -1.40
N GLU A 34 -8.61 32.55 -1.67
CA GLU A 34 -9.43 32.48 -2.88
C GLU A 34 -8.66 32.78 -4.18
N SER A 35 -7.44 33.29 -4.08
CA SER A 35 -6.56 33.48 -5.24
C SER A 35 -5.91 32.18 -5.71
N LYS A 36 -5.95 31.13 -4.89
CA LYS A 36 -5.38 29.82 -5.15
C LYS A 36 -6.45 28.75 -5.23
N LYS A 37 -6.22 27.76 -6.07
CA LYS A 37 -7.05 26.57 -6.11
C LYS A 37 -6.69 25.66 -4.91
N PRO A 38 -7.67 25.19 -4.11
CA PRO A 38 -7.39 24.24 -3.05
C PRO A 38 -6.96 22.87 -3.63
N PHE A 39 -6.17 22.14 -2.87
CA PHE A 39 -5.91 20.73 -3.05
C PHE A 39 -5.85 20.07 -1.67
N THR A 40 -6.83 19.24 -1.37
CA THR A 40 -7.04 18.71 -0.02
C THR A 40 -6.93 17.20 0.02
N ILE A 41 -6.13 16.69 0.96
CA ILE A 41 -6.10 15.29 1.35
C ILE A 41 -6.42 15.18 2.84
N VAL A 42 -7.31 14.26 3.22
CA VAL A 42 -7.46 13.84 4.62
C VAL A 42 -6.69 12.52 4.80
N MET A 43 -5.80 12.50 5.78
CA MET A 43 -5.00 11.31 6.06
C MET A 43 -5.90 10.19 6.60
N PRO A 44 -5.78 8.94 6.12
CA PRO A 44 -6.35 7.81 6.83
C PRO A 44 -5.84 7.79 8.28
N PRO A 45 -6.72 8.04 9.28
CA PRO A 45 -6.25 8.23 10.64
C PRO A 45 -5.75 6.90 11.23
N PRO A 46 -4.46 6.78 11.58
CA PRO A 46 -3.97 5.54 12.17
C PRO A 46 -4.64 5.21 13.49
N ASN A 47 -4.94 3.94 13.70
CA ASN A 47 -5.51 3.41 14.93
C ASN A 47 -4.54 3.55 16.11
N VAL A 48 -5.00 4.06 17.25
CA VAL A 48 -4.17 4.20 18.48
C VAL A 48 -3.88 2.85 19.19
N THR A 49 -3.74 1.80 18.42
CA THR A 49 -3.48 0.43 18.90
C THR A 49 -2.00 0.12 19.12
N GLY A 50 -1.11 0.99 18.63
CA GLY A 50 0.33 0.83 18.74
C GLY A 50 1.08 1.77 17.79
N GLN A 51 2.36 1.45 17.54
CA GLN A 51 3.19 2.21 16.62
C GLN A 51 2.89 1.87 15.14
N LEU A 52 3.26 2.80 14.24
CA LEU A 52 3.14 2.62 12.79
C LEU A 52 4.00 1.47 12.27
N HIS A 53 3.61 0.91 11.14
CA HIS A 53 4.34 -0.12 10.40
C HIS A 53 4.57 0.30 8.94
N MET A 54 5.27 -0.51 8.14
CA MET A 54 5.63 -0.19 6.76
C MET A 54 4.45 0.17 5.84
N GLY A 55 3.27 -0.41 6.05
CA GLY A 55 2.05 -0.03 5.30
C GLY A 55 1.68 1.44 5.51
N HIS A 56 1.74 1.93 6.75
CA HIS A 56 1.52 3.35 7.06
C HIS A 56 2.61 4.25 6.48
N ALA A 57 3.89 3.78 6.47
CA ALA A 57 4.98 4.55 5.87
C ALA A 57 4.78 4.72 4.36
N MET A 58 4.31 3.67 3.67
CA MET A 58 3.98 3.74 2.24
C MET A 58 2.81 4.69 2.00
N ASP A 59 1.70 4.50 2.70
CA ASP A 59 0.50 5.33 2.58
C ASP A 59 0.81 6.82 2.80
N ALA A 60 1.51 7.16 3.89
CA ALA A 60 1.93 8.54 4.17
C ALA A 60 2.88 9.10 3.11
N THR A 61 3.81 8.28 2.58
CA THR A 61 4.75 8.72 1.54
C THR A 61 4.04 9.05 0.23
N LEU A 62 3.05 8.26 -0.18
CA LEU A 62 2.26 8.52 -1.39
C LEU A 62 1.47 9.83 -1.27
N GLN A 63 0.82 10.05 -0.13
CA GLN A 63 0.07 11.28 0.16
C GLN A 63 1.00 12.51 0.18
N ASP A 64 2.11 12.43 0.91
CA ASP A 64 3.06 13.54 1.03
C ASP A 64 3.69 13.91 -0.32
N THR A 65 3.94 12.92 -1.18
CA THR A 65 4.43 13.15 -2.54
C THR A 65 3.44 14.02 -3.34
N LEU A 66 2.14 13.70 -3.28
CA LEU A 66 1.11 14.47 -3.98
C LEU A 66 0.94 15.88 -3.39
N ILE A 67 0.96 15.99 -2.07
CA ILE A 67 0.84 17.28 -1.37
C ILE A 67 2.01 18.20 -1.71
N ARG A 68 3.25 17.70 -1.68
CA ARG A 68 4.44 18.49 -2.04
C ARG A 68 4.41 18.90 -3.50
N PHE A 69 4.05 17.99 -4.40
CA PHE A 69 3.90 18.28 -5.83
C PHE A 69 2.87 19.41 -6.06
N LYS A 70 1.68 19.29 -5.49
CA LYS A 70 0.61 20.29 -5.66
C LYS A 70 0.96 21.63 -5.00
N ARG A 71 1.62 21.62 -3.84
CA ARG A 71 2.13 22.83 -3.18
C ARG A 71 3.12 23.57 -4.09
N MET A 72 4.06 22.86 -4.69
CA MET A 72 5.03 23.44 -5.64
C MET A 72 4.37 23.91 -6.94
N GLN A 73 3.25 23.33 -7.37
CA GLN A 73 2.43 23.83 -8.47
C GLN A 73 1.62 25.11 -8.12
N GLY A 74 1.70 25.58 -6.87
CA GLY A 74 1.03 26.80 -6.40
C GLY A 74 -0.40 26.59 -5.91
N TYR A 75 -0.86 25.35 -5.75
CA TYR A 75 -2.13 25.07 -5.07
C TYR A 75 -2.05 25.44 -3.59
N ASN A 76 -3.20 25.75 -3.01
CA ASN A 76 -3.36 25.82 -1.56
C ASN A 76 -3.54 24.39 -1.03
N ALA A 77 -2.40 23.73 -0.76
CA ALA A 77 -2.36 22.31 -0.46
C ALA A 77 -2.56 22.05 1.04
N LEU A 78 -3.69 21.44 1.40
CA LEU A 78 -4.04 21.08 2.77
C LEU A 78 -3.95 19.55 2.95
N TRP A 79 -3.14 19.10 3.88
CA TRP A 79 -3.11 17.71 4.33
C TRP A 79 -3.45 17.61 5.81
N ILE A 80 -4.66 17.11 6.10
CA ILE A 80 -5.18 17.02 7.48
C ILE A 80 -4.75 15.71 8.12
N PRO A 81 -3.94 15.75 9.19
CA PRO A 81 -3.56 14.56 9.95
C PRO A 81 -4.57 14.26 11.05
N GLY A 82 -4.54 13.01 11.54
CA GLY A 82 -5.31 12.64 12.72
C GLY A 82 -5.03 11.21 13.17
N VAL A 83 -5.75 10.78 14.20
CA VAL A 83 -5.70 9.42 14.74
C VAL A 83 -7.12 8.92 15.03
N ASP A 84 -7.32 7.61 14.86
CA ASP A 84 -8.60 6.94 15.11
C ASP A 84 -8.60 6.28 16.50
N HIS A 85 -9.71 6.40 17.22
CA HIS A 85 -9.93 5.78 18.52
C HIS A 85 -9.99 4.25 18.45
N ALA A 86 -10.39 3.67 17.28
CA ALA A 86 -10.39 2.26 17.00
C ALA A 86 -11.04 1.39 18.10
N GLY A 87 -12.35 1.58 18.32
CA GLY A 87 -13.12 1.03 19.45
C GLY A 87 -12.73 -0.36 19.92
N ILE A 88 -13.06 -1.41 19.15
CA ILE A 88 -12.76 -2.81 19.51
C ILE A 88 -11.24 -3.02 19.70
N ALA A 89 -10.45 -2.55 18.74
CA ALA A 89 -9.03 -2.85 18.69
C ALA A 89 -8.25 -2.21 19.84
N THR A 90 -8.56 -0.98 20.22
CA THR A 90 -7.92 -0.27 21.33
C THR A 90 -8.37 -0.85 22.67
N GLN A 91 -9.67 -1.13 22.81
CA GLN A 91 -10.18 -1.75 24.04
C GLN A 91 -9.50 -3.09 24.33
N ILE A 92 -9.39 -3.99 23.32
CA ILE A 92 -8.72 -5.29 23.46
C ILE A 92 -7.25 -5.10 23.90
N LYS A 93 -6.54 -4.10 23.36
CA LYS A 93 -5.14 -3.84 23.75
C LYS A 93 -5.01 -3.44 25.22
N VAL A 94 -5.90 -2.60 25.70
CA VAL A 94 -5.92 -2.21 27.12
C VAL A 94 -6.34 -3.38 28.03
N GLU A 95 -7.30 -4.21 27.58
CA GLU A 95 -7.67 -5.42 28.31
C GLU A 95 -6.55 -6.48 28.35
N GLU A 96 -5.72 -6.58 27.27
CA GLU A 96 -4.52 -7.42 27.27
C GLU A 96 -3.51 -6.97 28.33
N GLU A 97 -3.30 -5.65 28.50
CA GLU A 97 -2.44 -5.13 29.56
C GLU A 97 -3.02 -5.39 30.95
N LEU A 98 -4.33 -5.19 31.14
CA LEU A 98 -5.00 -5.50 32.40
C LEU A 98 -4.87 -6.99 32.79
N ARG A 99 -4.98 -7.89 31.80
CA ARG A 99 -4.78 -9.33 32.03
C ARG A 99 -3.38 -9.67 32.53
N LYS A 100 -2.34 -8.95 32.10
CA LYS A 100 -0.98 -9.10 32.62
C LYS A 100 -0.89 -8.66 34.11
N GLU A 101 -1.75 -7.72 34.53
CA GLU A 101 -1.90 -7.30 35.93
C GLU A 101 -2.82 -8.25 36.73
N GLY A 102 -3.39 -9.29 36.11
CA GLY A 102 -4.35 -10.20 36.74
C GLY A 102 -5.72 -9.59 36.99
N LYS A 103 -6.12 -8.58 36.18
CA LYS A 103 -7.37 -7.84 36.30
C LYS A 103 -8.16 -7.89 35.00
N THR A 104 -9.46 -7.64 35.11
CA THR A 104 -10.42 -7.44 34.03
C THR A 104 -10.95 -6.00 34.04
N ARG A 105 -11.62 -5.56 32.99
CA ARG A 105 -12.31 -4.28 32.97
C ARG A 105 -13.39 -4.17 34.03
N TYR A 106 -14.04 -5.29 34.36
CA TYR A 106 -15.11 -5.36 35.37
C TYR A 106 -14.59 -5.12 36.79
N ASP A 107 -13.36 -5.49 37.09
CA ASP A 107 -12.71 -5.22 38.37
C ASP A 107 -12.44 -3.72 38.57
N LEU A 108 -12.22 -2.97 37.50
CA LEU A 108 -11.99 -1.53 37.55
C LEU A 108 -13.30 -0.73 37.55
N GLY A 109 -14.34 -1.21 36.86
CA GLY A 109 -15.52 -0.44 36.49
C GLY A 109 -15.27 0.49 35.30
N ARG A 110 -16.38 0.98 34.68
CA ARG A 110 -16.35 1.71 33.40
C ARG A 110 -15.47 2.97 33.45
N GLU A 111 -15.61 3.79 34.48
CA GLU A 111 -14.90 5.08 34.59
C GLU A 111 -13.36 4.88 34.62
N LYS A 112 -12.87 4.06 35.56
CA LYS A 112 -11.43 3.80 35.70
C LYS A 112 -10.85 3.04 34.50
N PHE A 113 -11.64 2.20 33.85
CA PHE A 113 -11.23 1.55 32.63
C PHE A 113 -11.04 2.58 31.51
N LEU A 114 -11.99 3.51 31.33
CA LEU A 114 -11.88 4.57 30.35
C LEU A 114 -10.69 5.50 30.60
N GLU A 115 -10.38 5.84 31.85
CA GLU A 115 -9.15 6.58 32.19
C GLU A 115 -7.90 5.86 31.64
N ARG A 116 -7.81 4.54 31.84
CA ARG A 116 -6.67 3.73 31.30
C ARG A 116 -6.63 3.74 29.76
N VAL A 117 -7.77 3.76 29.08
CA VAL A 117 -7.81 3.85 27.61
C VAL A 117 -7.40 5.24 27.14
N TRP A 118 -7.77 6.32 27.84
CA TRP A 118 -7.31 7.67 27.53
C TRP A 118 -5.79 7.82 27.70
N ASP A 119 -5.21 7.26 28.78
CA ASP A 119 -3.75 7.21 28.96
C ASP A 119 -3.05 6.46 27.82
N TRP A 120 -3.63 5.32 27.41
CA TRP A 120 -3.15 4.56 26.27
C TRP A 120 -3.17 5.38 24.98
N LYS A 121 -4.32 6.05 24.69
CA LYS A 121 -4.47 6.95 23.55
C LYS A 121 -3.44 8.07 23.56
N GLN A 122 -3.21 8.70 24.69
CA GLN A 122 -2.22 9.77 24.82
C GLN A 122 -0.82 9.28 24.47
N LYS A 123 -0.43 8.14 25.02
CA LYS A 123 0.88 7.53 24.79
C LYS A 123 1.10 7.19 23.30
N TYR A 124 0.18 6.43 22.72
CA TYR A 124 0.37 5.93 21.35
C TYR A 124 0.00 6.97 20.28
N GLY A 125 -0.96 7.85 20.52
CA GLY A 125 -1.27 8.95 19.62
C GLY A 125 -0.07 9.90 19.45
N ASN A 126 0.60 10.29 20.55
CA ASN A 126 1.83 11.08 20.47
C ASN A 126 2.95 10.33 19.72
N ARG A 127 3.10 9.04 19.99
CA ARG A 127 4.10 8.21 19.28
C ARG A 127 3.86 8.16 17.76
N ILE A 128 2.61 8.03 17.34
CA ILE A 128 2.23 8.05 15.92
C ILE A 128 2.60 9.38 15.27
N VAL A 129 2.29 10.50 15.90
CA VAL A 129 2.65 11.85 15.40
C VAL A 129 4.16 12.00 15.25
N GLU A 130 4.94 11.56 16.26
CA GLU A 130 6.41 11.58 16.18
C GLU A 130 6.94 10.73 15.00
N GLN A 131 6.37 9.55 14.79
CA GLN A 131 6.75 8.67 13.68
C GLN A 131 6.45 9.32 12.32
N GLN A 132 5.27 9.95 12.17
CA GLN A 132 4.90 10.66 10.94
C GLN A 132 5.82 11.86 10.67
N LYS A 133 6.20 12.62 11.70
CA LYS A 133 7.18 13.70 11.57
C LYS A 133 8.53 13.18 11.11
N LYS A 134 9.00 12.07 11.66
CA LYS A 134 10.25 11.42 11.22
C LYS A 134 10.19 10.87 9.80
N LEU A 135 9.00 10.48 9.31
CA LEU A 135 8.75 10.12 7.90
C LEU A 135 8.74 11.35 6.97
N GLY A 136 8.89 12.55 7.51
CA GLY A 136 8.89 13.79 6.73
C GLY A 136 7.51 14.25 6.29
N ALA A 137 6.44 13.76 6.92
CA ALA A 137 5.08 14.12 6.56
C ALA A 137 4.82 15.62 6.71
N SER A 138 4.44 16.28 5.61
CA SER A 138 4.20 17.73 5.56
C SER A 138 2.74 18.09 5.85
N CYS A 139 2.19 17.47 6.92
CA CYS A 139 0.83 17.70 7.39
C CYS A 139 0.66 19.06 8.05
N ASP A 140 -0.53 19.59 7.97
CA ASP A 140 -0.96 20.74 8.78
C ASP A 140 -1.24 20.29 10.22
N TRP A 141 -0.21 20.29 11.06
CA TRP A 141 -0.29 19.81 12.44
C TRP A 141 -1.19 20.67 13.34
N ASP A 142 -1.45 21.91 13.00
CA ASP A 142 -2.36 22.81 13.74
C ASP A 142 -3.82 22.37 13.54
N ARG A 143 -4.11 21.59 12.49
CA ARG A 143 -5.41 21.01 12.17
C ARG A 143 -5.50 19.52 12.53
N ALA A 144 -4.57 19.00 13.35
CA ALA A 144 -4.59 17.61 13.78
C ALA A 144 -5.87 17.25 14.53
N ARG A 145 -6.51 16.13 14.16
CA ARG A 145 -7.81 15.70 14.69
C ARG A 145 -7.73 14.33 15.36
N PHE A 146 -8.71 14.08 16.21
CA PHE A 146 -8.96 12.75 16.81
C PHE A 146 -10.43 12.41 16.67
N THR A 147 -10.76 11.23 16.19
CA THR A 147 -12.15 10.80 15.91
C THR A 147 -13.11 10.89 17.11
N MET A 148 -12.61 11.09 18.34
CA MET A 148 -13.42 11.35 19.54
C MET A 148 -13.15 12.72 20.15
N ASP A 149 -12.60 13.68 19.41
CA ASP A 149 -12.54 15.06 19.86
C ASP A 149 -13.96 15.68 19.90
N GLU A 150 -14.09 16.87 20.48
CA GLU A 150 -15.39 17.52 20.69
C GLU A 150 -16.12 17.75 19.36
N GLY A 151 -15.43 18.24 18.32
CA GLY A 151 -16.02 18.51 17.01
C GLY A 151 -16.47 17.23 16.29
N CYS A 152 -15.63 16.19 16.27
CA CYS A 152 -16.00 14.90 15.70
C CYS A 152 -17.14 14.24 16.49
N SER A 153 -17.14 14.33 17.82
CA SER A 153 -18.23 13.82 18.65
C SER A 153 -19.55 14.52 18.38
N LYS A 154 -19.53 15.85 18.13
CA LYS A 154 -20.70 16.63 17.72
C LYS A 154 -21.23 16.16 16.37
N ALA A 155 -20.34 15.96 15.40
CA ALA A 155 -20.69 15.44 14.07
C ALA A 155 -21.34 14.05 14.13
N VAL A 156 -20.77 13.13 14.91
CA VAL A 156 -21.31 11.79 15.12
C VAL A 156 -22.72 11.82 15.70
N ARG A 157 -22.96 12.67 16.72
CA ARG A 157 -24.31 12.84 17.27
C ARG A 157 -25.28 13.38 16.25
N GLU A 158 -24.91 14.41 15.51
CA GLU A 158 -25.76 15.01 14.45
C GLU A 158 -26.17 13.95 13.41
N VAL A 159 -25.21 13.16 12.93
CA VAL A 159 -25.47 12.10 11.95
C VAL A 159 -26.43 11.04 12.51
N PHE A 160 -26.19 10.58 13.74
CA PHE A 160 -27.08 9.58 14.35
C PHE A 160 -28.51 10.08 14.49
N VAL A 161 -28.69 11.28 15.04
CA VAL A 161 -30.02 11.86 15.27
C VAL A 161 -30.72 12.18 13.94
N SER A 162 -30.01 12.78 12.98
CA SER A 162 -30.56 13.09 11.66
C SER A 162 -31.04 11.84 10.91
N LEU A 163 -30.24 10.75 10.92
CA LEU A 163 -30.65 9.48 10.29
C LEU A 163 -31.81 8.82 11.03
N TYR A 164 -31.88 8.95 12.37
CA TYR A 164 -33.00 8.46 13.15
C TYR A 164 -34.28 9.22 12.84
N GLU A 165 -34.24 10.55 12.79
CA GLU A 165 -35.38 11.41 12.42
C GLU A 165 -35.91 11.10 11.01
N LYS A 166 -35.02 10.73 10.07
CA LYS A 166 -35.37 10.27 8.71
C LYS A 166 -35.90 8.82 8.68
N GLY A 167 -35.91 8.09 9.81
CA GLY A 167 -36.31 6.69 9.88
C GLY A 167 -35.30 5.73 9.20
N LEU A 168 -34.07 6.19 8.99
CA LEU A 168 -32.96 5.37 8.44
C LEU A 168 -32.18 4.63 9.52
N ILE A 169 -32.18 5.12 10.77
CA ILE A 169 -31.70 4.37 11.94
C ILE A 169 -32.88 3.79 12.70
N TYR A 170 -32.79 2.55 13.11
CA TYR A 170 -33.82 1.86 13.91
C TYR A 170 -33.17 0.86 14.86
N LYS A 171 -33.89 0.55 15.99
CA LYS A 171 -33.53 -0.53 16.91
C LYS A 171 -34.41 -1.74 16.60
N GLY A 172 -33.82 -2.93 16.44
CA GLY A 172 -34.56 -4.11 16.09
C GLY A 172 -33.85 -5.40 16.46
N SER A 173 -34.64 -6.47 16.71
CA SER A 173 -34.09 -7.82 16.95
C SER A 173 -33.90 -8.52 15.61
N ARG A 174 -32.65 -8.85 15.31
CA ARG A 174 -32.24 -9.58 14.09
C ARG A 174 -31.16 -10.58 14.43
N ILE A 175 -30.93 -11.54 13.54
CA ILE A 175 -29.72 -12.35 13.57
C ILE A 175 -28.54 -11.44 13.20
N ILE A 176 -27.53 -11.48 14.06
CA ILE A 176 -26.28 -10.73 13.90
C ILE A 176 -25.09 -11.66 14.04
N ASN A 177 -23.96 -11.26 13.51
CA ASN A 177 -22.68 -11.88 13.78
C ASN A 177 -22.20 -11.44 15.17
N TRP A 178 -22.00 -12.38 16.06
CA TRP A 178 -21.57 -12.13 17.43
C TRP A 178 -20.21 -12.76 17.70
N CYS A 179 -19.28 -12.02 18.28
CA CYS A 179 -18.00 -12.57 18.74
C CYS A 179 -18.08 -12.93 20.24
N PRO A 180 -18.13 -14.22 20.62
CA PRO A 180 -18.22 -14.62 22.04
C PRO A 180 -16.96 -14.28 22.86
N HIS A 181 -15.81 -14.12 22.19
CA HIS A 181 -14.55 -13.74 22.84
C HIS A 181 -14.48 -12.24 23.13
N CYS A 182 -14.85 -11.40 22.16
CA CYS A 182 -14.89 -9.94 22.33
C CYS A 182 -16.18 -9.48 23.02
N VAL A 183 -17.18 -10.35 23.12
CA VAL A 183 -18.52 -10.12 23.70
C VAL A 183 -19.17 -8.89 23.06
N THR A 184 -19.25 -8.89 21.72
CA THR A 184 -19.80 -7.77 20.94
C THR A 184 -20.31 -8.21 19.56
N ALA A 185 -21.28 -7.47 19.04
CA ALA A 185 -21.76 -7.58 17.68
C ALA A 185 -20.69 -7.18 16.66
N LEU A 186 -20.72 -7.78 15.50
CA LEU A 186 -19.90 -7.49 14.33
C LEU A 186 -20.79 -7.18 13.13
N SER A 187 -20.34 -6.30 12.25
CA SER A 187 -20.94 -6.14 10.92
C SER A 187 -20.47 -7.26 9.98
N ASP A 188 -21.18 -7.48 8.86
CA ASP A 188 -20.81 -8.51 7.89
C ASP A 188 -19.38 -8.34 7.34
N ALA A 189 -18.94 -7.10 7.16
CA ALA A 189 -17.59 -6.78 6.72
C ALA A 189 -16.48 -7.15 7.73
N GLU A 190 -16.83 -7.32 9.02
CA GLU A 190 -15.90 -7.67 10.10
C GLU A 190 -15.76 -9.18 10.33
N VAL A 191 -16.37 -9.99 9.47
CA VAL A 191 -16.29 -11.46 9.52
C VAL A 191 -15.44 -11.98 8.38
N GLU A 192 -14.38 -12.70 8.72
CA GLU A 192 -13.51 -13.38 7.77
C GLU A 192 -13.90 -14.87 7.72
N TYR A 193 -14.00 -15.42 6.52
CA TYR A 193 -14.39 -16.82 6.35
C TYR A 193 -13.18 -17.71 6.12
N VAL A 194 -13.09 -18.79 6.90
CA VAL A 194 -11.98 -19.75 6.85
C VAL A 194 -12.54 -21.16 6.67
N ASP A 195 -12.00 -21.91 5.70
CA ASP A 195 -12.33 -23.32 5.55
C ASP A 195 -11.78 -24.12 6.72
N LYS A 196 -12.68 -24.78 7.45
CA LYS A 196 -12.32 -25.64 8.57
C LYS A 196 -12.81 -27.06 8.36
N PRO A 197 -11.99 -28.08 8.72
CA PRO A 197 -12.44 -29.46 8.77
C PRO A 197 -13.47 -29.60 9.89
N GLY A 198 -14.53 -30.31 9.62
CA GLY A 198 -15.65 -30.59 10.55
C GLY A 198 -16.36 -31.86 10.16
N HIS A 199 -17.55 -31.99 10.61
CA HIS A 199 -18.40 -33.15 10.32
C HIS A 199 -19.81 -32.71 9.95
N LEU A 200 -20.50 -33.56 9.24
CA LEU A 200 -21.92 -33.50 9.00
C LEU A 200 -22.57 -34.64 9.76
N TRP A 201 -23.35 -34.31 10.79
CA TRP A 201 -24.05 -35.30 11.64
C TRP A 201 -25.46 -35.53 11.12
N HIS A 202 -25.82 -36.79 10.82
CA HIS A 202 -27.15 -37.22 10.40
C HIS A 202 -27.92 -37.67 11.60
N ILE A 203 -28.99 -36.94 11.95
CA ILE A 203 -29.76 -37.09 13.19
C ILE A 203 -31.21 -37.43 12.85
N ARG A 204 -31.75 -38.43 13.50
CA ARG A 204 -33.13 -38.95 13.38
C ARG A 204 -34.06 -38.13 14.27
N TYR A 205 -35.13 -37.57 13.68
CA TYR A 205 -36.22 -36.89 14.39
C TYR A 205 -37.50 -37.73 14.22
N PRO A 206 -37.96 -38.42 15.25
CA PRO A 206 -39.18 -39.24 15.15
C PRO A 206 -40.44 -38.40 14.90
N LEU A 207 -41.36 -38.86 14.06
CA LEU A 207 -42.67 -38.24 13.92
C LEU A 207 -43.49 -38.41 15.20
N ALA A 208 -44.17 -37.35 15.64
CA ALA A 208 -44.93 -37.35 16.91
C ALA A 208 -46.10 -38.32 16.91
N ASP A 209 -46.65 -38.66 15.73
CA ASP A 209 -47.69 -39.62 15.55
C ASP A 209 -47.22 -41.10 15.49
N GLY A 210 -45.90 -41.32 15.60
CA GLY A 210 -45.24 -42.61 15.53
C GLY A 210 -45.26 -43.26 14.15
N SER A 211 -45.62 -42.54 13.09
CA SER A 211 -45.71 -43.06 11.72
C SER A 211 -44.39 -43.20 10.98
N GLY A 212 -43.28 -42.77 11.61
CA GLY A 212 -41.95 -42.85 11.01
C GLY A 212 -41.00 -41.80 11.60
N GLU A 213 -40.05 -41.39 10.81
CA GLU A 213 -38.99 -40.41 11.19
C GLU A 213 -38.55 -39.56 10.00
N VAL A 214 -37.92 -38.43 10.28
CA VAL A 214 -37.13 -37.65 9.30
C VAL A 214 -35.67 -37.59 9.74
N VAL A 215 -34.77 -37.50 8.79
CA VAL A 215 -33.35 -37.39 9.06
C VAL A 215 -32.87 -36.01 8.65
N VAL A 216 -32.32 -35.25 9.58
CA VAL A 216 -31.68 -33.98 9.32
C VAL A 216 -30.15 -34.14 9.31
N ALA A 217 -29.46 -33.35 8.51
CA ALA A 217 -28.00 -33.30 8.51
C ALA A 217 -27.51 -31.91 8.94
N THR A 218 -26.63 -31.83 9.92
CA THR A 218 -26.14 -30.54 10.47
C THR A 218 -24.65 -30.57 10.74
N THR A 219 -24.02 -29.42 10.57
CA THR A 219 -22.62 -29.14 11.00
C THR A 219 -22.55 -28.57 12.42
N ARG A 220 -23.71 -28.27 13.04
CA ARG A 220 -23.82 -27.60 14.35
C ARG A 220 -24.81 -28.28 15.27
N PRO A 221 -24.52 -29.50 15.80
CA PRO A 221 -25.43 -30.21 16.69
C PRO A 221 -25.77 -29.45 17.99
N GLU A 222 -24.85 -28.56 18.47
CA GLU A 222 -25.07 -27.77 19.69
C GLU A 222 -26.26 -26.80 19.59
N THR A 223 -26.58 -26.32 18.38
CA THR A 223 -27.72 -25.39 18.19
C THR A 223 -29.06 -26.11 18.09
N MET A 224 -29.09 -27.46 17.86
CA MET A 224 -30.31 -28.22 17.76
C MET A 224 -31.22 -28.13 18.99
N LEU A 225 -30.65 -27.82 20.15
CA LEU A 225 -31.43 -27.63 21.38
C LEU A 225 -32.49 -26.52 21.24
N GLY A 226 -32.26 -25.57 20.32
CA GLY A 226 -33.14 -24.46 19.98
C GLY A 226 -33.95 -24.66 18.69
N ASP A 227 -33.98 -25.86 18.13
CA ASP A 227 -34.80 -26.13 16.94
C ASP A 227 -36.29 -25.89 17.21
N SER A 228 -36.92 -25.18 16.31
CA SER A 228 -38.34 -24.86 16.37
C SER A 228 -39.13 -25.33 15.16
N GLY A 229 -38.48 -26.00 14.23
CA GLY A 229 -39.12 -26.61 13.07
C GLY A 229 -38.14 -27.46 12.26
N VAL A 230 -38.70 -28.16 11.29
CA VAL A 230 -37.96 -28.88 10.24
C VAL A 230 -38.51 -28.42 8.90
N CYS A 231 -37.61 -28.09 7.95
CA CYS A 231 -37.97 -27.60 6.63
C CYS A 231 -37.73 -28.65 5.56
N VAL A 232 -38.65 -28.81 4.63
CA VAL A 232 -38.53 -29.66 3.44
C VAL A 232 -38.93 -28.86 2.21
N ASN A 233 -38.44 -29.24 1.02
CA ASN A 233 -38.85 -28.57 -0.21
C ASN A 233 -40.31 -28.97 -0.58
N PRO A 234 -41.17 -28.01 -0.95
CA PRO A 234 -42.56 -28.31 -1.32
C PRO A 234 -42.69 -29.23 -2.53
N ASN A 235 -41.68 -29.32 -3.38
CA ASN A 235 -41.64 -30.17 -4.57
C ASN A 235 -40.97 -31.53 -4.31
N ASP A 236 -40.52 -31.80 -3.10
CA ASP A 236 -39.90 -33.08 -2.76
C ASP A 236 -40.94 -34.14 -2.40
N ALA A 237 -41.17 -35.06 -3.32
CA ALA A 237 -42.15 -36.13 -3.16
C ALA A 237 -41.83 -37.05 -1.95
N ARG A 238 -40.61 -37.12 -1.47
CA ARG A 238 -40.22 -37.95 -0.31
C ARG A 238 -40.90 -37.49 0.96
N TYR A 239 -41.14 -36.20 1.08
CA TYR A 239 -41.64 -35.57 2.29
C TYR A 239 -43.06 -34.99 2.18
N ALA A 240 -43.71 -35.09 1.01
CA ALA A 240 -45.04 -34.53 0.78
C ALA A 240 -46.10 -34.97 1.82
N SER A 241 -45.99 -36.19 2.32
CA SER A 241 -46.96 -36.75 3.30
C SER A 241 -46.77 -36.33 4.74
N ILE A 242 -45.61 -35.66 5.03
CA ILE A 242 -45.27 -35.26 6.40
C ILE A 242 -45.36 -33.74 6.61
N VAL A 243 -45.53 -32.96 5.57
CA VAL A 243 -45.73 -31.50 5.66
C VAL A 243 -46.96 -31.23 6.55
N GLY A 244 -46.79 -30.35 7.53
CA GLY A 244 -47.83 -30.01 8.52
C GLY A 244 -47.93 -30.97 9.70
N LYS A 245 -47.25 -32.12 9.68
CA LYS A 245 -47.08 -32.96 10.85
C LYS A 245 -46.02 -32.35 11.82
N LYS A 246 -45.88 -33.03 12.97
CA LYS A 246 -44.86 -32.68 13.97
C LYS A 246 -43.84 -33.79 14.12
N VAL A 247 -42.63 -33.41 14.45
CA VAL A 247 -41.53 -34.28 14.86
C VAL A 247 -41.18 -34.02 16.32
N ILE A 248 -40.60 -35.00 16.99
CA ILE A 248 -40.08 -34.87 18.35
C ILE A 248 -38.62 -34.51 18.26
N LEU A 249 -38.25 -33.36 18.80
CA LEU A 249 -36.86 -32.91 18.91
C LEU A 249 -36.08 -33.83 19.88
N PRO A 250 -35.05 -34.56 19.41
CA PRO A 250 -34.27 -35.44 20.28
C PRO A 250 -33.66 -34.68 21.46
N LEU A 251 -33.46 -35.36 22.60
CA LEU A 251 -32.88 -34.84 23.85
C LEU A 251 -33.75 -33.80 24.56
N MET A 252 -34.56 -33.02 23.83
CA MET A 252 -35.44 -31.97 24.37
C MET A 252 -36.92 -32.48 24.57
N ASN A 253 -37.28 -33.55 23.89
CA ASN A 253 -38.65 -34.12 23.91
C ASN A 253 -39.76 -33.09 23.56
N LYS A 254 -39.46 -32.10 22.71
CA LYS A 254 -40.34 -31.04 22.27
C LYS A 254 -40.94 -31.40 20.89
N GLU A 255 -42.23 -31.21 20.73
CA GLU A 255 -42.86 -31.28 19.40
C GLU A 255 -42.62 -30.02 18.59
N ILE A 256 -42.07 -30.15 17.37
CA ILE A 256 -41.83 -29.07 16.43
C ILE A 256 -42.47 -29.38 15.06
N PRO A 257 -42.96 -28.38 14.31
CA PRO A 257 -43.65 -28.59 13.04
C PRO A 257 -42.70 -28.93 11.89
N VAL A 258 -43.21 -29.67 10.89
CA VAL A 258 -42.61 -29.81 9.58
C VAL A 258 -43.22 -28.77 8.63
N VAL A 259 -42.45 -27.86 8.12
CA VAL A 259 -42.85 -26.80 7.18
C VAL A 259 -42.29 -27.04 5.79
N ALA A 260 -42.95 -26.49 4.77
CA ALA A 260 -42.49 -26.57 3.38
C ALA A 260 -42.04 -25.20 2.89
N ASP A 261 -40.77 -25.11 2.46
CA ASP A 261 -40.15 -23.88 1.93
C ASP A 261 -39.09 -24.21 0.87
N ASP A 262 -39.04 -23.42 -0.18
CA ASP A 262 -38.08 -23.58 -1.28
C ASP A 262 -36.62 -23.45 -0.84
N TYR A 263 -36.37 -22.94 0.35
CA TYR A 263 -35.04 -22.88 0.98
C TYR A 263 -34.38 -24.26 1.12
N ALA A 264 -35.17 -25.33 1.37
CA ALA A 264 -34.61 -26.68 1.50
C ALA A 264 -34.19 -27.22 0.12
N GLU A 265 -32.91 -27.45 -0.09
CA GLU A 265 -32.40 -28.05 -1.31
C GLU A 265 -32.59 -29.57 -1.33
N MET A 266 -33.32 -30.09 -2.32
CA MET A 266 -33.69 -31.50 -2.40
C MET A 266 -32.50 -32.47 -2.50
N GLU A 267 -31.43 -32.04 -3.14
CA GLU A 267 -30.20 -32.82 -3.41
C GLU A 267 -29.09 -32.64 -2.35
N PHE A 268 -29.28 -31.70 -1.41
CA PHE A 268 -28.25 -31.46 -0.37
C PHE A 268 -28.57 -32.24 0.90
N GLY A 269 -27.60 -33.02 1.40
CA GLY A 269 -27.73 -33.82 2.61
C GLY A 269 -28.90 -34.84 2.48
N THR A 270 -29.89 -34.68 3.32
CA THR A 270 -31.12 -35.52 3.32
C THR A 270 -32.28 -34.87 2.55
N GLY A 271 -32.16 -33.61 2.15
CA GLY A 271 -33.27 -32.80 1.64
C GLY A 271 -34.18 -32.24 2.75
N CYS A 272 -33.83 -32.52 4.00
CA CYS A 272 -34.56 -32.10 5.18
C CYS A 272 -33.66 -31.29 6.10
N VAL A 273 -34.04 -30.05 6.42
CA VAL A 273 -33.19 -29.09 7.15
C VAL A 273 -33.84 -28.80 8.51
N LYS A 274 -33.02 -28.87 9.57
CA LYS A 274 -33.47 -28.39 10.89
C LYS A 274 -33.55 -26.88 10.89
N MET A 275 -34.52 -26.31 11.56
CA MET A 275 -34.69 -24.84 11.64
C MET A 275 -34.39 -24.33 13.05
N THR A 276 -33.35 -23.52 13.16
CA THR A 276 -32.91 -22.86 14.39
C THR A 276 -32.86 -21.33 14.19
N PRO A 277 -34.02 -20.66 14.16
CA PRO A 277 -34.14 -19.24 13.79
C PRO A 277 -33.28 -18.29 14.64
N ALA A 278 -32.87 -18.68 15.84
CA ALA A 278 -32.05 -17.86 16.71
C ALA A 278 -30.54 -17.95 16.42
N HIS A 279 -30.10 -18.94 15.60
CA HIS A 279 -28.67 -19.27 15.41
C HIS A 279 -28.22 -19.46 13.95
N ASP A 280 -29.11 -19.19 13.00
CA ASP A 280 -28.78 -19.17 11.56
C ASP A 280 -29.58 -18.11 10.84
N PRO A 281 -28.95 -17.26 10.01
CA PRO A 281 -29.62 -16.16 9.29
C PRO A 281 -30.71 -16.66 8.31
N ASN A 282 -30.46 -17.77 7.63
CA ASN A 282 -31.44 -18.32 6.67
C ASN A 282 -32.61 -18.97 7.41
N ASP A 283 -32.34 -19.71 8.48
CA ASP A 283 -33.37 -20.29 9.34
C ASP A 283 -34.25 -19.20 9.98
N PHE A 284 -33.68 -18.03 10.28
CA PHE A 284 -34.44 -16.88 10.79
C PHE A 284 -35.46 -16.38 9.76
N GLU A 285 -35.06 -16.23 8.49
CA GLU A 285 -35.94 -15.78 7.40
C GLU A 285 -37.05 -16.81 7.12
N VAL A 286 -36.73 -18.11 7.11
CA VAL A 286 -37.73 -19.18 7.03
C VAL A 286 -38.65 -19.14 8.24
N GLY A 287 -38.09 -18.95 9.44
CA GLY A 287 -38.82 -18.82 10.68
C GLY A 287 -39.85 -17.70 10.67
N LEU A 288 -39.50 -16.54 10.12
CA LEU A 288 -40.43 -15.40 9.95
C LEU A 288 -41.58 -15.76 8.99
N ARG A 289 -41.30 -16.43 7.84
CA ARG A 289 -42.33 -16.80 6.87
C ARG A 289 -43.31 -17.85 7.42
N HIS A 290 -42.82 -18.73 8.25
CA HIS A 290 -43.60 -19.85 8.82
C HIS A 290 -44.00 -19.65 10.29
N ASN A 291 -43.70 -18.46 10.86
CA ASN A 291 -44.03 -18.12 12.25
C ASN A 291 -43.46 -19.15 13.26
N LEU A 292 -42.21 -19.58 13.03
CA LEU A 292 -41.51 -20.51 13.95
C LEU A 292 -41.06 -19.76 15.20
N GLU A 293 -41.00 -20.47 16.33
CA GLU A 293 -40.49 -19.92 17.59
C GLU A 293 -38.99 -19.62 17.49
N VAL A 294 -38.58 -18.50 18.05
CA VAL A 294 -37.15 -18.08 18.07
C VAL A 294 -36.57 -18.41 19.44
N ILE A 295 -35.75 -19.47 19.53
CA ILE A 295 -35.22 -20.01 20.78
C ILE A 295 -33.71 -19.86 20.79
N ARG A 296 -33.20 -18.86 21.51
CA ARG A 296 -31.77 -18.64 21.68
C ARG A 296 -31.23 -19.54 22.80
N VAL A 297 -30.35 -20.49 22.47
CA VAL A 297 -29.77 -21.46 23.42
C VAL A 297 -28.31 -21.17 23.81
N LEU A 298 -27.66 -20.19 23.17
CA LEU A 298 -26.32 -19.74 23.54
C LEU A 298 -26.37 -18.34 24.15
N ASP A 299 -25.62 -18.14 25.24
CA ASP A 299 -25.43 -16.85 25.87
C ASP A 299 -24.39 -15.97 25.10
N ASP A 300 -24.09 -14.78 25.61
CA ASP A 300 -23.16 -13.84 25.00
C ASP A 300 -21.70 -14.32 25.00
N ASN A 301 -21.36 -15.30 25.86
CA ASN A 301 -20.03 -15.92 25.92
C ASN A 301 -19.93 -17.19 25.07
N GLY A 302 -20.97 -17.54 24.32
CA GLY A 302 -21.03 -18.76 23.53
C GLY A 302 -21.19 -20.02 24.35
N LYS A 303 -21.72 -19.92 25.56
CA LYS A 303 -22.08 -21.04 26.42
C LYS A 303 -23.56 -21.35 26.30
N VAL A 304 -23.91 -22.61 26.51
CA VAL A 304 -25.30 -23.03 26.55
C VAL A 304 -25.99 -22.40 27.77
N ASN A 305 -27.13 -21.75 27.58
CA ASN A 305 -27.96 -21.14 28.62
C ASN A 305 -28.97 -22.12 29.24
N GLU A 306 -29.83 -21.61 30.12
CA GLU A 306 -30.87 -22.41 30.84
C GLU A 306 -31.85 -23.16 29.92
N LEU A 307 -32.06 -22.66 28.68
CA LEU A 307 -32.92 -23.32 27.70
C LEU A 307 -32.30 -24.59 27.10
N GLY A 308 -30.99 -24.77 27.23
CA GLY A 308 -30.27 -25.98 26.80
C GLY A 308 -30.33 -27.14 27.82
N GLY A 309 -31.08 -26.99 28.94
CA GLY A 309 -31.33 -28.03 29.94
C GLY A 309 -30.04 -28.58 30.58
N LYS A 310 -29.79 -29.88 30.49
CA LYS A 310 -28.62 -30.51 31.16
C LYS A 310 -27.26 -30.05 30.62
N TYR A 311 -27.24 -29.32 29.52
CA TYR A 311 -26.01 -28.79 28.89
C TYR A 311 -25.70 -27.35 29.34
N GLU A 312 -26.54 -26.74 30.17
CA GLU A 312 -26.35 -25.37 30.69
C GLU A 312 -24.92 -25.14 31.24
N GLY A 313 -24.33 -24.01 30.88
CA GLY A 313 -23.01 -23.58 31.31
C GLY A 313 -21.84 -24.18 30.55
N LEU A 314 -22.03 -25.18 29.69
CA LEU A 314 -20.99 -25.75 28.84
C LEU A 314 -20.64 -24.79 27.70
N ASP A 315 -19.35 -24.69 27.36
CA ASP A 315 -18.92 -24.06 26.12
C ASP A 315 -19.53 -24.79 24.90
N ARG A 316 -19.90 -24.06 23.86
CA ARG A 316 -20.56 -24.59 22.67
C ARG A 316 -19.89 -25.81 22.05
N TYR A 317 -18.57 -25.90 22.06
CA TYR A 317 -17.83 -27.04 21.51
C TYR A 317 -17.79 -28.23 22.46
N GLU A 318 -17.76 -27.98 23.76
CA GLU A 318 -17.89 -29.04 24.75
C GLU A 318 -19.32 -29.58 24.78
N ALA A 319 -20.32 -28.69 24.69
CA ALA A 319 -21.72 -29.07 24.51
C ALA A 319 -21.92 -29.92 23.25
N ARG A 320 -21.33 -29.53 22.10
CA ARG A 320 -21.35 -30.31 20.86
C ARG A 320 -20.90 -31.76 21.08
N LYS A 321 -19.76 -31.97 21.75
CA LYS A 321 -19.21 -33.29 22.02
C LYS A 321 -20.15 -34.12 22.88
N GLN A 322 -20.72 -33.52 23.92
CA GLN A 322 -21.64 -34.22 24.82
C GLN A 322 -22.96 -34.53 24.15
N ILE A 323 -23.53 -33.62 23.38
CA ILE A 323 -24.76 -33.79 22.59
C ILE A 323 -24.60 -34.92 21.57
N VAL A 324 -23.47 -34.94 20.81
CA VAL A 324 -23.22 -36.02 19.85
C VAL A 324 -23.15 -37.37 20.53
N LYS A 325 -22.50 -37.48 21.67
CA LYS A 325 -22.44 -38.70 22.50
C LYS A 325 -23.86 -39.12 22.96
N ASP A 326 -24.64 -38.21 23.50
CA ASP A 326 -25.99 -38.49 23.98
C ASP A 326 -26.96 -38.89 22.84
N LEU A 327 -26.78 -38.34 21.64
CA LEU A 327 -27.51 -38.72 20.43
C LEU A 327 -27.14 -40.14 19.97
N GLU A 328 -25.88 -40.54 20.08
CA GLU A 328 -25.39 -41.87 19.79
C GLU A 328 -25.97 -42.90 20.81
N GLU A 329 -25.84 -42.61 22.11
CA GLU A 329 -26.38 -43.45 23.18
C GLU A 329 -27.92 -43.58 23.12
N GLY A 330 -28.62 -42.49 22.69
CA GLY A 330 -30.07 -42.48 22.51
C GLY A 330 -30.53 -43.12 21.19
N GLY A 331 -29.66 -43.53 20.31
CA GLY A 331 -29.95 -44.14 19.01
C GLY A 331 -30.48 -43.15 17.99
N TYR A 332 -30.27 -41.85 18.18
CA TYR A 332 -30.68 -40.78 17.27
C TYR A 332 -29.61 -40.46 16.22
N LEU A 333 -28.32 -40.70 16.50
CA LEU A 333 -27.25 -40.47 15.55
C LEU A 333 -27.14 -41.63 14.56
N LEU A 334 -27.36 -41.39 13.26
CA LEU A 334 -27.33 -42.38 12.21
C LEU A 334 -26.00 -42.52 11.51
N LYS A 335 -25.35 -41.38 11.23
CA LYS A 335 -24.13 -41.31 10.45
C LYS A 335 -23.35 -40.04 10.79
N VAL A 336 -22.03 -40.12 10.68
CA VAL A 336 -21.13 -38.97 10.72
C VAL A 336 -20.30 -38.97 9.46
N GLU A 337 -20.26 -37.89 8.73
CA GLU A 337 -19.44 -37.69 7.51
C GLU A 337 -18.40 -36.59 7.76
N ASP A 338 -17.17 -36.80 7.28
CA ASP A 338 -16.19 -35.75 7.25
C ASP A 338 -16.63 -34.67 6.25
N TYR A 339 -16.67 -33.42 6.70
CA TYR A 339 -17.17 -32.30 5.93
C TYR A 339 -16.35 -31.05 6.21
N SER A 340 -15.85 -30.39 5.14
CA SER A 340 -15.19 -29.10 5.27
C SER A 340 -16.17 -27.98 4.93
N HIS A 341 -16.26 -26.98 5.78
CA HIS A 341 -17.17 -25.86 5.60
C HIS A 341 -16.52 -24.52 6.00
N ASN A 342 -17.06 -23.47 5.43
CA ASN A 342 -16.64 -22.09 5.70
C ASN A 342 -17.18 -21.63 7.05
N VAL A 343 -16.26 -21.29 7.97
CA VAL A 343 -16.59 -20.78 9.30
C VAL A 343 -16.24 -19.31 9.37
N GLY A 344 -17.20 -18.47 9.77
CA GLY A 344 -16.97 -17.06 10.03
C GLY A 344 -16.09 -16.87 11.27
N THR A 345 -15.06 -16.06 11.16
CA THR A 345 -14.15 -15.70 12.26
C THR A 345 -14.12 -14.19 12.45
N CYS A 346 -13.93 -13.75 13.69
CA CYS A 346 -13.78 -12.33 14.00
C CYS A 346 -12.48 -11.79 13.43
N TYR A 347 -12.54 -10.76 12.62
CA TYR A 347 -11.36 -10.14 11.98
C TYR A 347 -10.29 -9.63 12.96
N ARG A 348 -10.61 -9.48 14.25
CA ARG A 348 -9.71 -8.95 15.29
C ARG A 348 -9.09 -10.02 16.18
N CYS A 349 -9.89 -10.94 16.68
CA CYS A 349 -9.42 -11.97 17.62
C CYS A 349 -9.31 -13.36 16.97
N HIS A 350 -9.76 -13.52 15.72
CA HIS A 350 -9.78 -14.77 14.93
C HIS A 350 -10.53 -15.93 15.59
N ASN A 351 -11.35 -15.65 16.61
CA ASN A 351 -12.26 -16.64 17.17
C ASN A 351 -13.50 -16.80 16.31
N ASP A 352 -14.13 -17.98 16.36
CA ASP A 352 -15.31 -18.29 15.59
C ASP A 352 -16.49 -17.43 16.02
N VAL A 353 -17.16 -16.85 15.04
CA VAL A 353 -18.34 -16.00 15.20
C VAL A 353 -19.58 -16.87 15.40
N GLU A 354 -20.49 -16.44 16.26
CA GLU A 354 -21.79 -17.06 16.48
C GLU A 354 -22.91 -16.20 15.89
N PRO A 355 -23.69 -16.70 14.90
CA PRO A 355 -24.95 -16.07 14.54
C PRO A 355 -25.91 -16.19 15.72
N ILE A 356 -26.36 -15.05 16.26
CA ILE A 356 -27.34 -15.02 17.35
C ILE A 356 -28.37 -13.94 17.12
N ILE A 357 -29.58 -14.16 17.63
CA ILE A 357 -30.57 -13.08 17.67
C ILE A 357 -30.27 -12.12 18.79
N SER A 358 -30.26 -10.83 18.46
CA SER A 358 -30.01 -9.75 19.42
C SER A 358 -30.70 -8.44 18.98
N ALA A 359 -31.13 -7.67 19.99
CA ALA A 359 -31.70 -6.35 19.76
C ALA A 359 -30.55 -5.32 19.58
N GLN A 360 -30.37 -4.81 18.38
CA GLN A 360 -29.26 -3.93 18.01
C GLN A 360 -29.78 -2.70 17.26
N TRP A 361 -28.89 -1.70 17.10
CA TRP A 361 -29.14 -0.54 16.24
C TRP A 361 -28.63 -0.79 14.82
N PHE A 362 -29.45 -0.43 13.84
CA PHE A 362 -29.17 -0.64 12.41
C PHE A 362 -29.36 0.62 11.60
N VAL A 363 -28.56 0.76 10.53
CA VAL A 363 -28.77 1.73 9.45
C VAL A 363 -29.37 1.01 8.24
N LYS A 364 -30.48 1.54 7.70
CA LYS A 364 -31.07 1.09 6.42
C LYS A 364 -30.16 1.55 5.29
N MET A 365 -29.43 0.62 4.69
CA MET A 365 -28.37 0.96 3.73
C MET A 365 -28.88 1.21 2.32
N LYS A 366 -29.98 0.57 1.90
CA LYS A 366 -30.45 0.63 0.51
C LYS A 366 -30.69 2.05 0.00
N PRO A 367 -31.39 2.96 0.72
CA PRO A 367 -31.58 4.33 0.26
C PRO A 367 -30.25 5.13 0.16
N LEU A 368 -29.31 4.89 1.09
CA LEU A 368 -28.00 5.54 1.09
C LEU A 368 -27.08 5.04 -0.03
N ALA A 369 -27.26 3.77 -0.42
CA ALA A 369 -26.48 3.15 -1.47
C ALA A 369 -26.81 3.69 -2.87
N GLU A 370 -28.05 4.09 -3.12
CA GLU A 370 -28.49 4.57 -4.43
C GLU A 370 -27.64 5.76 -4.93
N GLU A 371 -27.49 6.78 -4.09
CA GLU A 371 -26.69 7.96 -4.43
C GLU A 371 -25.19 7.67 -4.46
N ALA A 372 -24.70 6.84 -3.54
CA ALA A 372 -23.31 6.39 -3.51
C ALA A 372 -22.91 5.58 -4.77
N ILE A 373 -23.84 4.82 -5.35
CA ILE A 373 -23.67 4.12 -6.62
C ILE A 373 -23.65 5.12 -7.78
N ARG A 374 -24.58 6.11 -7.78
CA ARG A 374 -24.70 7.11 -8.83
C ARG A 374 -23.40 7.89 -9.00
N VAL A 375 -22.87 8.49 -7.92
CA VAL A 375 -21.67 9.34 -8.00
C VAL A 375 -20.43 8.62 -8.54
N VAL A 376 -20.33 7.30 -8.35
CA VAL A 376 -19.23 6.50 -8.94
C VAL A 376 -19.53 6.15 -10.40
N LYS A 377 -20.77 5.76 -10.74
CA LYS A 377 -21.15 5.47 -12.13
C LYS A 377 -21.05 6.69 -13.05
N GLU A 378 -21.33 7.87 -12.54
CA GLU A 378 -21.27 9.15 -13.27
C GLU A 378 -19.86 9.77 -13.25
N GLY A 379 -18.92 9.22 -12.45
CA GLY A 379 -17.53 9.65 -12.42
C GLY A 379 -17.27 10.90 -11.57
N GLU A 380 -18.21 11.29 -10.69
CA GLU A 380 -17.97 12.33 -9.69
C GLU A 380 -16.90 11.88 -8.68
N THR A 381 -16.91 10.60 -8.33
CA THR A 381 -15.81 9.90 -7.66
C THR A 381 -15.26 8.81 -8.58
N ARG A 382 -13.96 8.82 -8.83
CA ARG A 382 -13.26 7.82 -9.63
C ARG A 382 -12.24 7.03 -8.81
N PHE A 383 -12.08 5.75 -9.11
CA PHE A 383 -11.04 4.92 -8.51
C PHE A 383 -9.82 4.83 -9.42
N VAL A 384 -8.63 4.88 -8.83
CA VAL A 384 -7.36 4.64 -9.50
C VAL A 384 -6.66 3.48 -8.80
N PRO A 385 -6.48 2.32 -9.47
CA PRO A 385 -6.93 1.99 -10.82
C PRO A 385 -8.43 1.68 -10.90
N ASP A 386 -9.02 1.88 -12.07
CA ASP A 386 -10.46 1.78 -12.34
C ASP A 386 -11.07 0.41 -11.99
N ARG A 387 -10.31 -0.68 -12.01
CA ARG A 387 -10.79 -2.02 -11.64
C ARG A 387 -11.50 -2.08 -10.28
N PHE A 388 -11.15 -1.21 -9.35
CA PHE A 388 -11.77 -1.15 -8.02
C PHE A 388 -13.16 -0.51 -8.02
N SER A 389 -13.52 0.25 -9.06
CA SER A 389 -14.90 0.73 -9.25
C SER A 389 -15.88 -0.44 -9.34
N LYS A 390 -15.53 -1.51 -10.08
CA LYS A 390 -16.36 -2.72 -10.19
C LYS A 390 -16.50 -3.44 -8.85
N THR A 391 -15.42 -3.54 -8.11
CA THR A 391 -15.42 -4.16 -6.77
C THR A 391 -16.31 -3.37 -5.81
N TYR A 392 -16.21 -2.04 -5.80
CA TYR A 392 -17.05 -1.15 -5.02
C TYR A 392 -18.53 -1.27 -5.39
N LEU A 393 -18.87 -1.18 -6.69
CA LEU A 393 -20.24 -1.22 -7.18
C LEU A 393 -20.91 -2.54 -6.86
N ASN A 394 -20.23 -3.68 -7.07
CA ASN A 394 -20.78 -5.00 -6.74
C ASN A 394 -21.13 -5.12 -5.25
N TRP A 395 -20.33 -4.55 -4.36
CA TRP A 395 -20.62 -4.55 -2.94
C TRP A 395 -21.80 -3.64 -2.59
N MET A 396 -21.84 -2.42 -3.13
CA MET A 396 -22.88 -1.44 -2.86
C MET A 396 -24.27 -1.88 -3.37
N GLU A 397 -24.31 -2.55 -4.54
CA GLU A 397 -25.56 -3.08 -5.11
C GLU A 397 -26.15 -4.21 -4.28
N ASN A 398 -25.34 -4.90 -3.46
CA ASN A 398 -25.75 -6.02 -2.62
C ASN A 398 -25.69 -5.71 -1.11
N VAL A 399 -25.54 -4.43 -0.74
CA VAL A 399 -25.36 -4.04 0.66
C VAL A 399 -26.61 -4.34 1.50
N ARG A 400 -26.40 -4.88 2.70
CA ARG A 400 -27.43 -5.15 3.72
C ARG A 400 -27.44 -4.05 4.78
N ASP A 401 -28.51 -4.03 5.59
CA ASP A 401 -28.58 -3.11 6.74
C ASP A 401 -27.40 -3.30 7.67
N TRP A 402 -26.80 -2.18 8.07
CA TRP A 402 -25.56 -2.16 8.84
C TRP A 402 -25.83 -2.11 10.33
N CYS A 403 -25.41 -3.13 11.08
CA CYS A 403 -25.41 -3.14 12.53
C CYS A 403 -24.34 -2.18 13.08
N ILE A 404 -24.78 -1.13 13.77
CA ILE A 404 -23.91 -0.03 14.25
C ILE A 404 -23.65 -0.03 15.75
N SER A 405 -24.31 -0.85 16.54
CA SER A 405 -24.08 -0.92 18.00
C SER A 405 -22.99 -1.93 18.36
N ARG A 406 -22.21 -1.59 19.37
CA ARG A 406 -21.11 -2.42 19.91
C ARG A 406 -21.19 -2.40 21.44
N GLN A 407 -21.04 -3.56 22.08
CA GLN A 407 -21.10 -3.77 23.55
C GLN A 407 -19.71 -3.49 24.17
N LEU A 408 -19.16 -2.34 23.82
CA LEU A 408 -17.88 -1.84 24.30
C LEU A 408 -18.07 -0.69 25.28
N TRP A 409 -17.02 -0.35 26.02
CA TRP A 409 -16.99 0.87 26.83
C TRP A 409 -16.28 2.02 26.15
N TRP A 410 -15.32 1.72 25.26
CA TRP A 410 -14.54 2.69 24.50
C TRP A 410 -15.15 2.98 23.12
N GLY A 411 -15.58 4.20 22.92
CA GLY A 411 -16.19 4.70 21.68
C GLY A 411 -17.24 5.77 21.92
N HIS A 412 -17.91 6.19 20.83
CA HIS A 412 -19.04 7.13 20.91
C HIS A 412 -20.27 6.43 21.46
N GLN A 413 -20.67 6.75 22.69
CA GLN A 413 -21.85 6.16 23.30
C GLN A 413 -23.11 6.62 22.56
N ILE A 414 -24.02 5.67 22.27
CA ILE A 414 -25.26 5.90 21.52
C ILE A 414 -26.09 6.99 22.22
N PRO A 415 -26.54 8.04 21.46
CA PRO A 415 -27.30 9.17 22.02
C PRO A 415 -28.81 8.86 22.09
N ALA A 416 -29.15 7.76 22.76
CA ALA A 416 -30.52 7.29 22.94
C ALA A 416 -30.78 6.94 24.40
N TRP A 417 -31.95 7.29 24.93
CA TRP A 417 -32.36 7.03 26.31
C TRP A 417 -33.69 6.30 26.33
N THR A 418 -33.74 5.17 27.01
CA THR A 418 -34.97 4.39 27.19
C THR A 418 -35.67 4.83 28.46
N CYS A 419 -36.95 5.16 28.37
CA CYS A 419 -37.77 5.50 29.53
C CYS A 419 -38.28 4.22 30.20
N ALA A 420 -37.96 4.04 31.50
CA ALA A 420 -38.41 2.90 32.29
C ALA A 420 -39.92 2.91 32.54
N ASP A 421 -40.57 4.12 32.51
CA ASP A 421 -42.01 4.23 32.85
C ASP A 421 -42.90 3.96 31.64
N CYS A 422 -42.48 4.27 30.39
CA CYS A 422 -43.35 4.14 29.21
C CYS A 422 -42.69 3.38 28.04
N GLY A 423 -41.46 2.92 28.18
CA GLY A 423 -40.72 2.19 27.15
C GLY A 423 -40.29 3.01 25.93
N HIS A 424 -40.59 4.32 25.88
CA HIS A 424 -40.21 5.18 24.75
C HIS A 424 -38.70 5.41 24.71
N ILE A 425 -38.13 5.42 23.51
CA ILE A 425 -36.73 5.75 23.28
C ILE A 425 -36.66 7.20 22.82
N THR A 426 -36.01 8.06 23.60
CA THR A 426 -35.69 9.44 23.27
C THR A 426 -34.31 9.49 22.61
N VAL A 427 -34.19 10.03 21.40
CA VAL A 427 -32.93 10.24 20.69
C VAL A 427 -32.66 11.74 20.61
N SER A 428 -31.50 12.20 21.05
CA SER A 428 -31.25 13.64 21.19
C SER A 428 -29.80 14.03 20.87
N ARG A 429 -29.63 15.23 20.29
CA ARG A 429 -28.33 15.90 20.05
C ARG A 429 -27.62 16.27 21.35
N GLU A 430 -28.40 16.62 22.37
CA GLU A 430 -27.92 16.89 23.73
C GLU A 430 -28.23 15.73 24.67
N ASP A 431 -27.59 15.70 25.84
CA ASP A 431 -27.90 14.68 26.83
C ASP A 431 -29.35 14.89 27.36
N ALA A 432 -30.19 13.91 27.15
CA ALA A 432 -31.56 13.96 27.57
C ALA A 432 -31.66 13.86 29.10
N CYS A 433 -32.48 14.71 29.71
CA CYS A 433 -32.79 14.70 31.14
C CYS A 433 -34.18 14.19 31.45
N LYS A 434 -35.06 14.01 30.45
CA LYS A 434 -36.44 13.53 30.55
C LYS A 434 -36.90 12.83 29.30
N CYS A 435 -37.85 11.93 29.44
CA CYS A 435 -38.53 11.26 28.33
C CYS A 435 -39.34 12.28 27.50
N GLU A 436 -39.13 12.29 26.19
CA GLU A 436 -39.81 13.15 25.24
C GLU A 436 -41.32 12.89 25.19
N LYS A 437 -41.75 11.64 25.39
CA LYS A 437 -43.14 11.22 25.29
C LYS A 437 -43.96 11.43 26.57
N CYS A 438 -43.44 11.10 27.74
CA CYS A 438 -44.21 11.12 29.01
C CYS A 438 -43.64 12.11 30.05
N GLY A 439 -42.49 12.77 29.75
CA GLY A 439 -41.88 13.75 30.66
C GLY A 439 -41.17 13.17 31.87
N SER A 440 -41.14 11.85 32.03
CA SER A 440 -40.47 11.16 33.15
C SER A 440 -38.96 11.40 33.12
N THR A 441 -38.36 11.57 34.28
CA THR A 441 -36.89 11.63 34.48
C THR A 441 -36.26 10.26 34.68
N ASN A 442 -37.07 9.20 34.73
CA ASN A 442 -36.62 7.81 34.85
C ASN A 442 -36.21 7.26 33.49
N ILE A 443 -35.11 7.81 32.95
CA ILE A 443 -34.57 7.41 31.66
C ILE A 443 -33.13 6.88 31.83
N GLU A 444 -32.80 5.87 31.06
CA GLU A 444 -31.49 5.25 31.05
C GLU A 444 -30.87 5.36 29.67
N ARG A 445 -29.62 5.85 29.61
CA ARG A 445 -28.86 5.95 28.35
C ARG A 445 -28.47 4.55 27.86
N ASP A 446 -28.58 4.31 26.57
CA ASP A 446 -28.11 3.08 25.93
C ASP A 446 -26.62 2.85 26.29
N PRO A 447 -26.25 1.68 26.87
CA PRO A 447 -24.91 1.42 27.33
C PRO A 447 -23.90 1.18 26.19
N ASP A 448 -24.40 0.87 24.99
CA ASP A 448 -23.59 0.53 23.83
C ASP A 448 -22.92 1.77 23.22
N VAL A 449 -21.86 1.51 22.47
CA VAL A 449 -21.18 2.52 21.66
C VAL A 449 -21.40 2.24 20.17
N LEU A 450 -21.18 3.25 19.33
CA LEU A 450 -21.24 3.12 17.88
C LEU A 450 -20.01 2.36 17.33
N ASP A 451 -20.22 1.65 16.25
CA ASP A 451 -19.15 1.09 15.43
C ASP A 451 -18.13 2.17 15.05
N THR A 452 -16.84 1.87 15.19
CA THR A 452 -15.73 2.77 14.81
C THR A 452 -15.91 3.33 13.39
N TRP A 453 -16.39 2.50 12.46
CA TRP A 453 -16.60 2.91 11.08
C TRP A 453 -17.74 3.92 10.90
N PHE A 454 -18.60 4.08 11.89
CA PHE A 454 -19.66 5.10 11.87
C PHE A 454 -19.08 6.51 11.99
N SER A 455 -18.15 6.73 12.93
CA SER A 455 -17.43 7.99 13.07
C SER A 455 -16.40 8.18 11.96
N SER A 456 -15.62 7.15 11.62
CA SER A 456 -14.60 7.23 10.56
C SER A 456 -15.19 7.58 9.18
N ALA A 457 -16.47 7.26 8.93
CA ALA A 457 -17.18 7.61 7.71
C ALA A 457 -17.38 9.13 7.51
N LEU A 458 -17.25 9.92 8.56
CA LEU A 458 -17.48 11.36 8.53
C LEU A 458 -16.18 12.16 8.31
N TRP A 459 -15.05 11.48 8.31
CA TRP A 459 -13.70 12.05 8.34
C TRP A 459 -13.44 13.15 7.30
N PRO A 460 -13.87 13.04 6.02
CA PRO A 460 -13.61 14.08 5.02
C PRO A 460 -14.25 15.44 5.32
N PHE A 461 -15.36 15.49 6.06
CA PHE A 461 -16.09 16.72 6.32
C PHE A 461 -16.14 17.09 7.81
N GLU A 462 -16.15 16.15 8.75
CA GLU A 462 -16.07 16.47 10.18
C GLU A 462 -14.74 17.12 10.56
N THR A 463 -13.63 16.71 9.90
CA THR A 463 -12.30 17.31 10.12
C THR A 463 -12.24 18.78 9.70
N LEU A 464 -13.11 19.20 8.79
CA LEU A 464 -13.27 20.57 8.33
C LEU A 464 -14.36 21.35 9.09
N GLY A 465 -14.87 20.77 10.20
CA GLY A 465 -15.77 21.44 11.14
C GLY A 465 -17.27 21.25 10.91
N TRP A 466 -17.68 20.37 9.98
CA TRP A 466 -19.09 19.97 9.87
C TRP A 466 -19.59 19.40 11.24
N PRO A 467 -20.83 19.65 11.71
CA PRO A 467 -21.99 20.20 10.99
C PRO A 467 -22.09 21.72 10.96
N ASP A 468 -21.15 22.45 11.56
CA ASP A 468 -21.16 23.88 11.55
C ASP A 468 -20.83 24.43 10.15
N LYS A 469 -21.61 25.39 9.68
CA LYS A 469 -21.27 26.07 8.43
C LYS A 469 -20.08 27.00 8.68
N ASN A 470 -19.00 26.75 7.95
CA ASN A 470 -17.78 27.53 8.06
C ASN A 470 -17.08 27.64 6.69
N ALA A 471 -16.24 28.65 6.57
CA ALA A 471 -15.57 29.01 5.34
C ALA A 471 -14.51 27.97 4.88
N ASP A 472 -13.90 27.23 5.82
CA ASP A 472 -12.94 26.18 5.51
C ASP A 472 -13.62 24.98 4.85
N LEU A 473 -14.78 24.57 5.37
CA LEU A 473 -15.59 23.52 4.75
C LEU A 473 -16.02 23.89 3.33
N ASP A 474 -16.46 25.13 3.11
CA ASP A 474 -16.89 25.59 1.79
C ASP A 474 -15.73 25.63 0.77
N TYR A 475 -14.49 25.89 1.23
CA TYR A 475 -13.32 26.05 0.39
C TYR A 475 -12.55 24.74 0.14
N PHE A 476 -12.34 23.89 1.17
CA PHE A 476 -11.51 22.68 1.11
C PHE A 476 -12.30 21.40 0.85
N TYR A 477 -13.64 21.43 0.86
CA TYR A 477 -14.51 20.27 0.62
C TYR A 477 -15.37 20.45 -0.64
N PRO A 478 -15.53 19.43 -1.50
CA PRO A 478 -14.99 18.06 -1.41
C PRO A 478 -13.46 18.00 -1.46
N THR A 479 -12.86 16.97 -0.84
CA THR A 479 -11.42 16.76 -0.93
C THR A 479 -11.01 16.24 -2.30
N ASP A 480 -9.76 16.40 -2.70
CA ASP A 480 -9.30 16.03 -4.06
C ASP A 480 -8.99 14.55 -4.21
N VAL A 481 -8.20 14.02 -3.28
CA VAL A 481 -7.73 12.64 -3.34
C VAL A 481 -7.83 11.98 -1.96
N LEU A 482 -8.43 10.80 -1.94
CA LEU A 482 -8.29 9.86 -0.83
C LEU A 482 -7.26 8.80 -1.23
N VAL A 483 -6.22 8.61 -0.42
CA VAL A 483 -5.24 7.53 -0.60
C VAL A 483 -5.49 6.46 0.45
N THR A 484 -5.61 5.19 0.04
CA THR A 484 -5.88 4.10 0.99
C THR A 484 -5.58 2.72 0.39
N GLY A 485 -5.45 1.71 1.24
CA GLY A 485 -5.34 0.31 0.83
C GLY A 485 -6.65 -0.26 0.28
N TYR A 486 -6.55 -1.24 -0.62
CA TYR A 486 -7.74 -1.92 -1.18
C TYR A 486 -8.54 -2.71 -0.13
N ASP A 487 -7.93 -3.09 0.97
CA ASP A 487 -8.52 -3.92 2.03
C ASP A 487 -9.58 -3.18 2.87
N ILE A 488 -9.64 -1.85 2.80
CA ILE A 488 -10.63 -1.05 3.52
C ILE A 488 -11.61 -0.30 2.61
N ILE A 489 -11.76 -0.69 1.35
CA ILE A 489 -12.75 -0.10 0.43
C ILE A 489 -14.16 -0.20 1.02
N PHE A 490 -14.56 -1.36 1.53
CA PHE A 490 -15.90 -1.58 2.08
C PHE A 490 -16.07 -1.00 3.49
N PHE A 491 -15.00 -1.07 4.28
CA PHE A 491 -15.04 -0.57 5.65
C PHE A 491 -15.08 0.94 5.72
N TRP A 492 -14.33 1.63 4.85
CA TRP A 492 -14.11 3.05 4.98
C TRP A 492 -14.53 3.87 3.75
N VAL A 493 -14.01 3.54 2.56
CA VAL A 493 -14.28 4.32 1.35
C VAL A 493 -15.77 4.38 1.04
N ALA A 494 -16.44 3.24 0.99
CA ALA A 494 -17.87 3.16 0.69
C ALA A 494 -18.71 3.93 1.73
N ARG A 495 -18.33 3.83 3.00
CA ARG A 495 -19.02 4.52 4.10
C ARG A 495 -18.83 6.03 4.04
N MET A 496 -17.64 6.52 3.69
CA MET A 496 -17.43 7.94 3.47
C MET A 496 -18.24 8.47 2.29
N ILE A 497 -18.35 7.73 1.19
CA ILE A 497 -19.09 8.16 0.01
C ILE A 497 -20.57 8.35 0.34
N PHE A 498 -21.24 7.33 0.90
CA PHE A 498 -22.66 7.48 1.22
C PHE A 498 -22.92 8.53 2.32
N SER A 499 -22.02 8.63 3.32
CA SER A 499 -22.15 9.65 4.36
C SER A 499 -21.97 11.06 3.81
N GLY A 500 -20.96 11.28 2.95
CA GLY A 500 -20.76 12.56 2.28
C GLY A 500 -21.96 12.97 1.45
N CYS A 501 -22.45 12.08 0.59
CA CYS A 501 -23.65 12.33 -0.23
C CYS A 501 -24.88 12.65 0.63
N GLU A 502 -25.14 11.88 1.70
CA GLU A 502 -26.32 12.05 2.55
C GLU A 502 -26.29 13.35 3.37
N HIS A 503 -25.14 13.70 3.95
CA HIS A 503 -25.06 14.78 4.94
C HIS A 503 -24.60 16.12 4.37
N THR A 504 -23.86 16.12 3.25
CA THR A 504 -23.37 17.34 2.61
C THR A 504 -23.98 17.59 1.23
N GLY A 505 -24.67 16.61 0.65
CA GLY A 505 -25.21 16.67 -0.71
C GLY A 505 -24.13 16.60 -1.81
N LYS A 506 -22.91 16.22 -1.47
CA LYS A 506 -21.76 16.12 -2.38
C LYS A 506 -20.97 14.83 -2.12
N THR A 507 -20.32 14.30 -3.16
CA THR A 507 -19.32 13.27 -2.96
C THR A 507 -18.17 13.78 -2.09
N PRO A 508 -17.60 12.97 -1.17
CA PRO A 508 -16.58 13.48 -0.23
C PRO A 508 -15.20 13.72 -0.85
N PHE A 509 -14.89 13.09 -1.97
CA PHE A 509 -13.63 13.21 -2.70
C PHE A 509 -13.78 12.84 -4.18
N HIS A 510 -12.95 13.46 -5.02
CA HIS A 510 -13.00 13.26 -6.47
C HIS A 510 -12.26 11.99 -6.93
N THR A 511 -11.15 11.64 -6.27
CA THR A 511 -10.34 10.48 -6.63
C THR A 511 -10.05 9.62 -5.42
N VAL A 512 -10.19 8.30 -5.58
CA VAL A 512 -9.74 7.28 -4.64
C VAL A 512 -8.51 6.60 -5.23
N LEU A 513 -7.33 6.97 -4.75
CA LEU A 513 -6.07 6.33 -5.14
C LEU A 513 -5.85 5.11 -4.25
N ILE A 514 -5.99 3.95 -4.84
CA ILE A 514 -5.83 2.67 -4.15
C ILE A 514 -4.38 2.19 -4.26
N HIS A 515 -3.77 1.89 -3.14
CA HIS A 515 -2.49 1.18 -3.09
C HIS A 515 -2.66 -0.27 -2.62
N GLY A 516 -1.66 -1.10 -2.90
CA GLY A 516 -1.60 -2.47 -2.39
C GLY A 516 -1.02 -2.56 -0.98
N LEU A 517 -0.84 -3.77 -0.48
CA LEU A 517 -0.26 -4.03 0.83
C LEU A 517 1.27 -4.18 0.73
N VAL A 518 1.98 -3.76 1.78
CA VAL A 518 3.41 -4.03 1.91
C VAL A 518 3.59 -5.43 2.46
N ARG A 519 4.32 -6.26 1.71
CA ARG A 519 4.63 -7.66 2.03
C ARG A 519 6.11 -7.83 2.32
N ASP A 520 6.47 -8.88 3.04
CA ASP A 520 7.87 -9.25 3.25
C ASP A 520 8.54 -9.74 1.92
N ASP A 521 9.82 -10.03 1.98
CA ASP A 521 10.63 -10.56 0.86
C ASP A 521 10.06 -11.85 0.26
N LYS A 522 9.33 -12.65 1.07
CA LYS A 522 8.67 -13.91 0.67
C LYS A 522 7.24 -13.71 0.16
N GLY A 523 6.75 -12.47 0.13
CA GLY A 523 5.40 -12.12 -0.32
C GLY A 523 4.30 -12.36 0.74
N ARG A 524 4.65 -12.59 2.01
CA ARG A 524 3.69 -12.75 3.11
C ARG A 524 3.28 -11.40 3.67
N LYS A 525 2.04 -11.26 4.12
CA LYS A 525 1.58 -10.06 4.85
C LYS A 525 2.44 -9.86 6.10
N MET A 526 2.94 -8.64 6.30
CA MET A 526 3.70 -8.30 7.50
C MET A 526 2.77 -8.23 8.71
N SER A 527 3.13 -8.90 9.80
CA SER A 527 2.40 -8.85 11.08
C SER A 527 3.33 -9.06 12.27
N LYS A 528 2.93 -8.52 13.42
CA LYS A 528 3.68 -8.72 14.68
C LYS A 528 3.66 -10.19 15.12
N SER A 529 2.56 -10.89 14.86
CA SER A 529 2.41 -12.31 15.22
C SER A 529 3.33 -13.24 14.42
N LEU A 530 3.65 -12.88 13.17
CA LEU A 530 4.59 -13.63 12.33
C LEU A 530 6.05 -13.23 12.54
N GLY A 531 6.33 -12.19 13.34
CA GLY A 531 7.67 -11.69 13.61
C GLY A 531 8.40 -11.14 12.36
N ASN A 532 7.67 -10.85 11.27
CA ASN A 532 8.21 -10.32 10.02
C ASN A 532 7.91 -8.82 9.83
N GLY A 533 7.35 -8.16 10.85
CA GLY A 533 7.11 -6.72 10.82
C GLY A 533 8.41 -5.94 10.96
N ILE A 534 8.62 -4.96 10.07
CA ILE A 534 9.75 -4.04 10.10
C ILE A 534 9.27 -2.68 10.62
N ASP A 535 9.98 -2.12 11.59
CA ASP A 535 9.71 -0.76 12.09
C ASP A 535 10.27 0.27 11.09
N PRO A 536 9.45 1.20 10.58
CA PRO A 536 9.93 2.29 9.72
C PRO A 536 11.05 3.12 10.36
N LEU A 537 11.00 3.33 11.68
CA LEU A 537 12.04 4.11 12.36
C LEU A 537 13.40 3.44 12.35
N GLU A 538 13.48 2.12 12.45
CA GLU A 538 14.75 1.38 12.32
C GLU A 538 15.37 1.59 10.93
N MET A 539 14.53 1.65 9.90
CA MET A 539 15.01 1.91 8.53
C MET A 539 15.48 3.35 8.36
N ILE A 540 14.76 4.32 8.95
CA ILE A 540 15.16 5.73 8.95
C ILE A 540 16.47 5.92 9.69
N ASP A 541 16.62 5.34 10.88
CA ASP A 541 17.83 5.45 11.69
C ASP A 541 19.06 4.85 10.97
N LYS A 542 18.87 3.79 10.16
CA LYS A 542 19.95 3.11 9.46
C LYS A 542 20.29 3.69 8.09
N TYR A 543 19.29 4.14 7.32
CA TYR A 543 19.45 4.50 5.91
C TYR A 543 19.06 5.95 5.60
N GLY A 544 18.37 6.63 6.51
CA GLY A 544 17.76 7.94 6.32
C GLY A 544 16.32 7.86 5.80
N CYS A 545 15.56 8.91 6.09
CA CYS A 545 14.15 9.02 5.71
C CYS A 545 13.97 9.02 4.18
N ASP A 546 14.78 9.80 3.46
CA ASP A 546 14.72 9.90 2.00
C ASP A 546 14.93 8.54 1.30
N ALA A 547 15.85 7.71 1.82
CA ALA A 547 16.08 6.37 1.29
C ALA A 547 14.86 5.45 1.49
N LEU A 548 14.20 5.52 2.64
CA LEU A 548 12.97 4.78 2.90
C LEU A 548 11.84 5.25 1.98
N ARG A 549 11.59 6.55 1.89
CA ARG A 549 10.56 7.14 1.03
C ARG A 549 10.74 6.75 -0.43
N MET A 550 11.96 6.88 -0.95
CA MET A 550 12.31 6.50 -2.31
C MET A 550 12.03 5.00 -2.57
N ASN A 551 12.39 4.12 -1.62
CA ASN A 551 12.08 2.69 -1.71
C ASN A 551 10.56 2.40 -1.73
N MET A 552 9.75 3.17 -0.96
CA MET A 552 8.29 2.99 -0.91
C MET A 552 7.60 3.37 -2.22
N VAL A 553 8.16 4.29 -2.99
CA VAL A 553 7.57 4.76 -4.26
C VAL A 553 8.13 4.02 -5.46
N THR A 554 9.44 3.69 -5.46
CA THR A 554 10.10 3.04 -6.61
C THR A 554 9.52 1.66 -6.88
N GLY A 555 9.01 1.47 -8.10
CA GLY A 555 8.37 0.22 -8.53
C GLY A 555 6.97 -0.02 -7.95
N ASN A 556 6.42 0.97 -7.24
CA ASN A 556 5.03 0.95 -6.80
C ASN A 556 4.12 1.32 -7.97
N SER A 557 3.06 0.56 -8.17
CA SER A 557 1.98 0.91 -9.09
C SER A 557 0.63 0.79 -8.40
N PRO A 558 -0.34 1.66 -8.74
CA PRO A 558 -1.63 1.71 -8.08
C PRO A 558 -2.33 0.35 -8.00
N GLY A 559 -2.82 0.00 -6.82
CA GLY A 559 -3.59 -1.21 -6.54
C GLY A 559 -2.81 -2.53 -6.49
N ASN A 560 -1.50 -2.51 -6.61
CA ASN A 560 -0.67 -3.72 -6.55
C ASN A 560 0.12 -3.81 -5.25
N ASP A 561 0.24 -5.03 -4.71
CA ASP A 561 1.05 -5.28 -3.54
C ASP A 561 2.54 -5.04 -3.83
N MET A 562 3.24 -4.53 -2.83
CA MET A 562 4.67 -4.24 -2.90
C MET A 562 5.45 -5.17 -1.96
N ARG A 563 6.51 -5.81 -2.46
CA ARG A 563 7.47 -6.52 -1.61
C ARG A 563 8.54 -5.56 -1.12
N PHE A 564 8.72 -5.52 0.19
CA PHE A 564 9.75 -4.70 0.82
C PHE A 564 11.07 -5.47 0.92
N TYR A 565 12.12 -4.88 0.37
CA TYR A 565 13.49 -5.39 0.45
C TYR A 565 14.37 -4.35 1.15
N VAL A 566 15.05 -4.75 2.22
CA VAL A 566 15.94 -3.87 3.00
C VAL A 566 17.12 -3.40 2.13
N GLU A 567 17.63 -4.25 1.24
CA GLU A 567 18.74 -3.93 0.31
C GLU A 567 18.40 -2.80 -0.64
N ARG A 568 17.13 -2.59 -0.94
CA ARG A 568 16.69 -1.42 -1.74
C ARG A 568 16.85 -0.11 -0.97
N CYS A 569 16.66 -0.08 0.35
CA CYS A 569 16.95 1.10 1.16
C CYS A 569 18.44 1.46 1.08
N GLU A 570 19.33 0.46 1.10
CA GLU A 570 20.77 0.68 0.91
C GLU A 570 21.09 1.23 -0.48
N ALA A 571 20.46 0.72 -1.53
CA ALA A 571 20.63 1.23 -2.89
C ALA A 571 20.16 2.69 -3.00
N MET A 572 19.03 3.05 -2.37
CA MET A 572 18.54 4.44 -2.36
C MET A 572 19.43 5.38 -1.54
N ARG A 573 20.02 4.92 -0.44
CA ARG A 573 21.05 5.68 0.29
C ARG A 573 22.28 5.92 -0.59
N ASN A 574 22.71 4.92 -1.34
CA ASN A 574 23.85 5.08 -2.26
C ASN A 574 23.53 6.04 -3.40
N PHE A 575 22.28 6.07 -3.88
CA PHE A 575 21.79 7.09 -4.82
C PHE A 575 21.86 8.49 -4.19
N ALA A 576 21.37 8.66 -2.97
CA ALA A 576 21.49 9.93 -2.24
C ALA A 576 22.94 10.40 -2.14
N ASN A 577 23.88 9.50 -1.81
CA ASN A 577 25.32 9.81 -1.76
C ASN A 577 25.90 10.19 -3.14
N LYS A 578 25.43 9.56 -4.24
CA LYS A 578 25.85 9.95 -5.60
C LYS A 578 25.39 11.37 -5.94
N LEU A 579 24.11 11.68 -5.66
CA LEU A 579 23.57 13.02 -5.84
C LEU A 579 24.32 14.05 -4.99
N TRP A 580 24.61 13.74 -3.72
CA TRP A 580 25.37 14.60 -2.82
C TRP A 580 26.77 14.92 -3.36
N ASN A 581 27.50 13.90 -3.80
CA ASN A 581 28.84 14.08 -4.37
C ASN A 581 28.83 14.88 -5.69
N ALA A 582 27.83 14.65 -6.55
CA ALA A 582 27.63 15.44 -7.76
C ALA A 582 27.37 16.91 -7.43
N SER A 583 26.50 17.18 -6.47
CA SER A 583 26.20 18.54 -6.00
C SER A 583 27.41 19.23 -5.38
N ARG A 584 28.18 18.50 -4.55
CA ARG A 584 29.46 19.02 -4.03
C ARG A 584 30.43 19.41 -5.14
N TYR A 585 30.55 18.56 -6.16
CA TYR A 585 31.40 18.85 -7.32
C TYR A 585 30.95 20.13 -8.02
N VAL A 586 29.68 20.35 -8.24
CA VAL A 586 29.14 21.60 -8.81
C VAL A 586 29.49 22.77 -7.90
N MET A 587 29.22 22.67 -6.60
CA MET A 587 29.50 23.76 -5.64
C MET A 587 30.97 24.14 -5.53
N MET A 588 31.90 23.20 -5.66
CA MET A 588 33.32 23.47 -5.67
C MET A 588 33.76 24.32 -6.86
N ASN A 589 32.99 24.39 -7.93
CA ASN A 589 33.25 25.20 -9.12
C ASN A 589 32.50 26.55 -9.12
N LEU A 590 31.66 26.84 -8.11
CA LEU A 590 30.93 28.10 -8.00
C LEU A 590 31.88 29.26 -7.63
N SER A 591 31.57 30.42 -8.15
CA SER A 591 32.13 31.72 -7.75
C SER A 591 31.10 32.55 -6.99
N GLN A 592 31.54 33.69 -6.45
CA GLN A 592 30.62 34.62 -5.77
C GLN A 592 29.58 35.23 -6.74
N ASP A 593 29.90 35.27 -8.04
CA ASP A 593 29.03 35.81 -9.09
C ASP A 593 28.18 34.77 -9.78
N SER A 594 28.23 33.50 -9.33
CA SER A 594 27.38 32.43 -9.88
C SER A 594 25.92 32.64 -9.56
N VAL A 595 25.08 32.61 -10.57
CA VAL A 595 23.62 32.78 -10.46
C VAL A 595 22.89 31.55 -11.00
N ASN A 596 21.66 31.33 -10.50
CA ASN A 596 20.78 30.28 -11.02
C ASN A 596 19.94 30.85 -12.19
N ALA A 597 20.59 31.10 -13.33
CA ALA A 597 19.96 31.58 -14.55
C ALA A 597 20.69 31.01 -15.77
N LEU A 598 19.91 30.66 -16.79
CA LEU A 598 20.48 30.19 -18.05
C LEU A 598 21.23 31.34 -18.76
N PRO A 599 22.39 31.06 -19.35
CA PRO A 599 23.10 32.03 -20.21
C PRO A 599 22.31 32.24 -21.52
N PRO A 600 22.64 33.27 -22.31
CA PRO A 600 22.06 33.44 -23.65
C PRO A 600 22.22 32.18 -24.51
N MET A 601 21.21 31.86 -25.31
CA MET A 601 21.09 30.57 -26.05
C MET A 601 22.25 30.39 -27.05
N GLU A 602 22.77 31.49 -27.60
CA GLU A 602 23.90 31.47 -28.52
C GLU A 602 25.25 31.07 -27.90
N LYS A 603 25.33 31.09 -26.56
CA LYS A 603 26.50 30.65 -25.80
C LYS A 603 26.47 29.18 -25.41
N LEU A 604 25.34 28.54 -25.61
CA LEU A 604 25.17 27.13 -25.27
C LEU A 604 25.87 26.23 -26.30
N GLU A 605 26.68 25.31 -25.78
CA GLU A 605 27.31 24.27 -26.61
C GLU A 605 26.32 23.08 -26.79
N ILE A 606 26.66 22.19 -27.72
CA ILE A 606 25.83 21.03 -28.06
C ILE A 606 25.49 20.14 -26.80
N ALA A 607 26.45 19.97 -25.90
CA ALA A 607 26.22 19.22 -24.65
C ALA A 607 25.26 19.94 -23.69
N ASP A 608 25.27 21.28 -23.67
CA ASP A 608 24.33 22.07 -22.87
C ASP A 608 22.91 21.96 -23.41
N LYS A 609 22.75 22.12 -24.71
CA LYS A 609 21.46 21.97 -25.38
C LYS A 609 20.92 20.56 -25.23
N TRP A 610 21.77 19.54 -25.34
CA TRP A 610 21.39 18.15 -25.11
C TRP A 610 20.82 17.93 -23.70
N VAL A 611 21.52 18.34 -22.63
CA VAL A 611 21.03 18.12 -21.26
C VAL A 611 19.78 18.94 -20.94
N LEU A 612 19.69 20.16 -21.49
CA LEU A 612 18.51 21.02 -21.33
C LEU A 612 17.28 20.41 -22.05
N SER A 613 17.45 19.85 -23.25
CA SER A 613 16.38 19.15 -23.97
C SER A 613 15.92 17.89 -23.23
N LYS A 614 16.85 17.09 -22.70
CA LYS A 614 16.56 15.93 -21.86
C LYS A 614 15.81 16.32 -20.58
N LEU A 615 16.26 17.37 -19.88
CA LEU A 615 15.59 17.89 -18.69
C LEU A 615 14.18 18.38 -19.01
N ASN A 616 14.01 19.08 -20.11
CA ASN A 616 12.73 19.63 -20.54
C ASN A 616 11.70 18.52 -20.83
N THR A 617 12.13 17.46 -21.50
CA THR A 617 11.32 16.24 -21.70
C THR A 617 10.98 15.58 -20.37
N LEU A 618 11.96 15.45 -19.46
CA LEU A 618 11.76 14.89 -18.13
C LEU A 618 10.70 15.66 -17.33
N ILE A 619 10.73 17.00 -17.36
CA ILE A 619 9.76 17.86 -16.68
C ILE A 619 8.34 17.54 -17.14
N ALA A 620 8.14 17.44 -18.47
CA ALA A 620 6.82 17.10 -19.03
C ALA A 620 6.35 15.71 -18.60
N GLU A 621 7.21 14.71 -18.74
CA GLU A 621 6.89 13.32 -18.43
C GLU A 621 6.64 13.09 -16.93
N VAL A 622 7.45 13.67 -16.04
CA VAL A 622 7.28 13.55 -14.59
C VAL A 622 5.98 14.21 -14.15
N THR A 623 5.69 15.41 -14.68
CA THR A 623 4.44 16.12 -14.39
C THR A 623 3.22 15.31 -14.83
N GLU A 624 3.24 14.78 -16.05
CA GLU A 624 2.15 13.96 -16.59
C GLU A 624 1.92 12.69 -15.75
N ASN A 625 3.00 11.99 -15.35
CA ASN A 625 2.88 10.77 -14.55
C ASN A 625 2.36 11.06 -13.14
N LEU A 626 2.78 12.16 -12.51
CA LEU A 626 2.24 12.58 -11.20
C LEU A 626 0.75 12.94 -11.28
N GLU A 627 0.32 13.63 -12.35
CA GLU A 627 -1.10 13.95 -12.58
C GLU A 627 -1.94 12.68 -12.84
N LYS A 628 -1.34 11.63 -13.37
CA LYS A 628 -1.97 10.31 -13.57
C LYS A 628 -1.86 9.38 -12.36
N TYR A 629 -1.24 9.84 -11.28
CA TYR A 629 -0.96 9.03 -10.07
C TYR A 629 0.03 7.86 -10.31
N GLU A 630 0.83 7.91 -11.36
CA GLU A 630 1.88 6.93 -11.68
C GLU A 630 3.22 7.31 -11.00
N LEU A 631 3.19 7.44 -9.67
CA LEU A 631 4.29 7.98 -8.87
C LEU A 631 5.57 7.15 -9.03
N GLY A 632 5.44 5.83 -9.14
CA GLY A 632 6.57 4.91 -9.33
C GLY A 632 7.27 5.12 -10.68
N VAL A 633 6.52 5.44 -11.73
CA VAL A 633 7.07 5.78 -13.06
C VAL A 633 7.76 7.14 -13.01
N ALA A 634 7.10 8.13 -12.40
CA ALA A 634 7.64 9.48 -12.25
C ALA A 634 9.01 9.47 -11.56
N VAL A 635 9.11 8.82 -10.40
CA VAL A 635 10.35 8.77 -9.62
C VAL A 635 11.47 8.01 -10.34
N GLN A 636 11.15 6.95 -11.09
CA GLN A 636 12.14 6.20 -11.86
C GLN A 636 12.76 7.07 -12.95
N LYS A 637 11.96 7.88 -13.66
CA LYS A 637 12.47 8.81 -14.67
C LYS A 637 13.43 9.86 -14.08
N VAL A 638 13.11 10.39 -12.89
CA VAL A 638 14.00 11.33 -12.18
C VAL A 638 15.29 10.62 -11.75
N TYR A 639 15.21 9.41 -11.24
CA TYR A 639 16.36 8.60 -10.86
C TYR A 639 17.29 8.37 -12.06
N ASP A 640 16.76 7.90 -13.19
CA ASP A 640 17.53 7.59 -14.40
C ASP A 640 18.20 8.86 -14.97
N PHE A 641 17.48 9.99 -14.96
CA PHE A 641 18.06 11.26 -15.39
C PHE A 641 19.25 11.69 -14.50
N ILE A 642 19.09 11.62 -13.18
CA ILE A 642 20.15 11.99 -12.24
C ILE A 642 21.36 11.06 -12.42
N TRP A 643 21.11 9.77 -12.44
CA TRP A 643 22.18 8.76 -12.47
C TRP A 643 22.89 8.74 -13.81
N ASP A 644 22.16 8.52 -14.89
CA ASP A 644 22.72 8.25 -16.20
C ASP A 644 23.01 9.54 -16.99
N THR A 645 22.08 10.52 -16.97
CA THR A 645 22.22 11.71 -17.81
C THR A 645 23.08 12.78 -17.14
N TYR A 646 22.74 13.18 -15.92
CA TYR A 646 23.42 14.29 -15.24
C TYR A 646 24.78 13.87 -14.69
N CYS A 647 24.83 12.82 -13.85
CA CYS A 647 26.08 12.42 -13.17
C CYS A 647 27.06 11.72 -14.11
N ASP A 648 26.62 10.74 -14.90
CA ASP A 648 27.52 9.92 -15.69
C ASP A 648 27.97 10.59 -16.99
N TRP A 649 27.14 11.51 -17.52
CA TRP A 649 27.46 12.18 -18.77
C TRP A 649 27.69 13.67 -18.63
N TYR A 650 26.67 14.44 -18.24
CA TYR A 650 26.79 15.90 -18.38
C TYR A 650 27.92 16.50 -17.55
N ILE A 651 28.05 16.08 -16.29
CA ILE A 651 29.19 16.52 -15.45
C ILE A 651 30.52 16.18 -16.11
N GLU A 652 30.67 15.00 -16.69
CA GLU A 652 31.89 14.58 -17.36
C GLU A 652 32.17 15.40 -18.66
N LEU A 653 31.12 15.71 -19.43
CA LEU A 653 31.20 16.52 -20.62
C LEU A 653 31.67 17.96 -20.33
N THR A 654 31.27 18.54 -19.18
CA THR A 654 31.65 19.91 -18.80
C THR A 654 33.08 20.05 -18.29
N LYS A 655 33.74 18.97 -17.85
CA LYS A 655 35.06 19.05 -17.20
C LYS A 655 36.14 19.72 -18.06
N ALA A 656 36.08 19.56 -19.39
CA ALA A 656 37.06 20.23 -20.30
C ALA A 656 36.95 21.76 -20.22
N ARG A 657 35.73 22.27 -20.08
CA ARG A 657 35.47 23.71 -19.93
C ARG A 657 35.80 24.21 -18.51
N LEU A 658 35.44 23.43 -17.50
CA LEU A 658 35.65 23.80 -16.09
C LEU A 658 37.14 23.92 -15.73
N TYR A 659 38.02 23.13 -16.36
CA TYR A 659 39.46 23.13 -16.15
C TYR A 659 40.25 23.85 -17.29
N GLY A 660 39.54 24.37 -18.29
CA GLY A 660 40.12 25.13 -19.38
C GLY A 660 40.41 26.58 -18.99
N GLU A 661 41.08 27.30 -19.89
CA GLU A 661 41.49 28.71 -19.69
C GLU A 661 40.42 29.72 -20.12
N ASP A 662 39.41 29.29 -20.91
CA ASP A 662 38.34 30.14 -21.41
C ASP A 662 37.31 30.41 -20.30
N ALA A 663 37.36 31.61 -19.74
CA ALA A 663 36.50 32.03 -18.63
C ALA A 663 35.00 32.09 -19.02
N GLU A 664 34.67 32.47 -20.25
CA GLU A 664 33.30 32.59 -20.72
C GLU A 664 32.64 31.20 -20.89
N ARG A 665 33.33 30.27 -21.53
CA ARG A 665 32.89 28.87 -21.67
C ARG A 665 32.74 28.17 -20.31
N LYS A 666 33.65 28.48 -19.37
CA LYS A 666 33.59 27.99 -17.99
C LYS A 666 32.35 28.51 -17.28
N GLN A 667 32.04 29.81 -17.35
CA GLN A 667 30.86 30.41 -16.72
C GLN A 667 29.57 29.86 -17.32
N THR A 668 29.49 29.67 -18.62
CA THR A 668 28.38 29.04 -19.33
C THR A 668 28.13 27.62 -18.79
N ALA A 669 29.17 26.79 -18.68
CA ALA A 669 29.06 25.44 -18.15
C ALA A 669 28.58 25.43 -16.69
N ILE A 670 29.09 26.31 -15.84
CA ILE A 670 28.65 26.43 -14.42
C ILE A 670 27.17 26.83 -14.34
N ALA A 671 26.75 27.82 -15.14
CA ALA A 671 25.37 28.28 -15.13
C ALA A 671 24.38 27.17 -15.52
N VAL A 672 24.69 26.37 -16.55
CA VAL A 672 23.85 25.25 -16.97
C VAL A 672 23.90 24.13 -15.93
N LEU A 673 25.06 23.81 -15.33
CA LEU A 673 25.14 22.81 -14.25
C LEU A 673 24.27 23.18 -13.06
N VAL A 674 24.29 24.45 -12.64
CA VAL A 674 23.44 24.94 -11.52
C VAL A 674 21.98 24.88 -11.88
N TYR A 675 21.59 25.36 -13.06
CA TYR A 675 20.20 25.35 -13.51
C TYR A 675 19.64 23.93 -13.58
N VAL A 676 20.36 23.01 -14.23
CA VAL A 676 19.92 21.60 -14.34
C VAL A 676 19.80 20.95 -12.97
N LEU A 677 20.75 21.20 -12.06
CA LEU A 677 20.70 20.69 -10.70
C LEU A 677 19.49 21.24 -9.94
N ASP A 678 19.26 22.56 -9.97
CA ASP A 678 18.10 23.20 -9.30
C ASP A 678 16.77 22.59 -9.78
N GLN A 679 16.57 22.54 -11.10
CA GLN A 679 15.32 21.98 -11.67
C GLN A 679 15.15 20.49 -11.31
N THR A 680 16.24 19.74 -11.31
CA THR A 680 16.23 18.31 -10.94
C THR A 680 15.92 18.11 -9.46
N LEU A 681 16.46 18.97 -8.58
CA LEU A 681 16.14 18.93 -7.14
C LEU A 681 14.66 19.22 -6.89
N ARG A 682 14.05 20.14 -7.65
CA ARG A 682 12.61 20.42 -7.59
C ARG A 682 11.77 19.21 -7.99
N LEU A 683 12.16 18.50 -9.06
CA LEU A 683 11.49 17.27 -9.49
C LEU A 683 11.62 16.12 -8.48
N LEU A 684 12.76 16.02 -7.80
CA LEU A 684 13.04 14.96 -6.82
C LEU A 684 12.45 15.26 -5.44
N HIS A 685 12.23 16.55 -5.10
CA HIS A 685 11.82 16.98 -3.77
C HIS A 685 10.58 16.26 -3.20
N PRO A 686 9.51 16.00 -3.94
CA PRO A 686 8.35 15.24 -3.42
C PRO A 686 8.72 13.84 -2.91
N PHE A 687 9.76 13.23 -3.44
CA PHE A 687 10.19 11.87 -3.12
C PHE A 687 11.29 11.81 -2.06
N MET A 688 12.29 12.70 -2.16
CA MET A 688 13.46 12.80 -1.27
C MET A 688 13.60 14.21 -0.71
N PRO A 689 12.70 14.64 0.19
CA PRO A 689 12.58 16.05 0.56
C PRO A 689 13.77 16.60 1.35
N PHE A 690 14.45 15.80 2.17
CA PHE A 690 15.48 16.30 3.08
C PHE A 690 16.80 16.59 2.37
N ILE A 691 17.31 15.65 1.61
CA ILE A 691 18.57 15.85 0.86
C ILE A 691 18.42 16.94 -0.20
N THR A 692 17.26 17.00 -0.86
CA THR A 692 17.01 18.01 -1.89
C THR A 692 16.93 19.41 -1.30
N GLU A 693 16.27 19.58 -0.17
CA GLU A 693 16.23 20.85 0.56
C GLU A 693 17.63 21.27 1.00
N GLU A 694 18.40 20.37 1.63
CA GLU A 694 19.77 20.66 2.12
C GLU A 694 20.70 21.10 1.01
N ILE A 695 20.68 20.42 -0.14
CA ILE A 695 21.49 20.79 -1.31
C ILE A 695 21.02 22.14 -1.85
N TRP A 696 19.72 22.33 -2.01
CA TRP A 696 19.13 23.54 -2.58
C TRP A 696 19.43 24.78 -1.75
N GLN A 697 19.39 24.70 -0.43
CA GLN A 697 19.76 25.78 0.48
C GLN A 697 21.23 26.21 0.36
N SER A 698 22.05 25.39 -0.24
CA SER A 698 23.48 25.64 -0.45
C SER A 698 23.81 26.12 -1.88
N LEU A 699 22.86 26.01 -2.82
CA LEU A 699 22.97 26.52 -4.18
C LEU A 699 22.58 28.01 -4.26
N PRO A 700 22.99 28.75 -5.32
CA PRO A 700 22.32 30.00 -5.67
C PRO A 700 20.86 29.74 -6.01
N HIS A 701 19.92 30.34 -5.26
CA HIS A 701 18.47 30.15 -5.44
C HIS A 701 17.70 31.42 -5.07
N GLU A 702 16.44 31.47 -5.53
CA GLU A 702 15.45 32.47 -5.11
C GLU A 702 14.40 31.79 -4.26
N GLY A 703 13.90 32.50 -3.22
CA GLY A 703 12.89 31.96 -2.30
C GLY A 703 13.48 31.46 -0.98
N GLU A 704 12.62 31.05 -0.06
CA GLU A 704 12.98 30.70 1.33
C GLU A 704 13.27 29.21 1.51
N ALA A 705 12.48 28.36 0.83
CA ALA A 705 12.56 26.90 0.95
C ALA A 705 12.12 26.21 -0.33
N LEU A 706 12.74 25.08 -0.63
CA LEU A 706 12.43 24.27 -1.81
C LEU A 706 10.99 23.74 -1.80
N ILE A 707 10.49 23.41 -0.63
CA ILE A 707 9.11 22.89 -0.45
C ILE A 707 8.01 23.84 -0.97
N VAL A 708 8.29 25.14 -1.06
CA VAL A 708 7.40 26.18 -1.60
C VAL A 708 7.93 26.80 -2.89
N ALA A 709 9.03 26.30 -3.43
CA ALA A 709 9.56 26.74 -4.71
C ALA A 709 8.64 26.28 -5.86
N LYS A 710 8.64 27.05 -6.95
CA LYS A 710 7.78 26.76 -8.11
C LYS A 710 8.20 25.46 -8.79
N TRP A 711 7.20 24.63 -9.14
CA TRP A 711 7.38 23.41 -9.92
C TRP A 711 7.94 23.73 -11.31
N PRO A 712 8.89 22.93 -11.84
CA PRO A 712 9.43 23.14 -13.18
C PRO A 712 8.35 23.05 -14.27
N GLU A 713 8.49 23.88 -15.30
CA GLU A 713 7.57 23.92 -16.43
C GLU A 713 8.30 23.59 -17.74
N TYR A 714 7.65 22.82 -18.61
CA TYR A 714 8.13 22.58 -19.97
C TYR A 714 8.20 23.88 -20.76
N SER A 715 9.25 24.03 -21.58
CA SER A 715 9.45 25.21 -22.42
C SER A 715 9.85 24.82 -23.86
N GLU A 716 9.10 25.21 -24.84
CA GLU A 716 9.44 25.03 -26.26
C GLU A 716 10.83 25.58 -26.63
N LYS A 717 11.30 26.60 -25.91
CA LYS A 717 12.60 27.22 -26.14
C LYS A 717 13.77 26.32 -25.76
N LEU A 718 13.53 25.28 -24.95
CA LEU A 718 14.54 24.32 -24.49
C LEU A 718 14.39 22.95 -25.17
N ALA A 719 13.61 22.84 -26.22
CA ALA A 719 13.43 21.62 -27.01
C ALA A 719 14.45 21.59 -28.18
N PHE A 720 15.66 21.13 -27.92
CA PHE A 720 16.77 21.06 -28.88
C PHE A 720 16.89 19.66 -29.52
N GLN A 721 15.90 19.22 -30.26
CA GLN A 721 15.79 17.85 -30.78
C GLN A 721 16.95 17.47 -31.72
N GLU A 722 17.45 18.42 -32.55
CA GLU A 722 18.55 18.19 -33.47
C GLU A 722 19.85 17.97 -32.69
N GLU A 723 20.19 18.89 -31.79
CA GLU A 723 21.38 18.79 -30.94
C GLU A 723 21.34 17.59 -30.01
N GLU A 724 20.16 17.23 -29.56
CA GLU A 724 19.94 16.00 -28.76
C GLU A 724 20.31 14.76 -29.57
N SER A 725 19.82 14.65 -30.83
CA SER A 725 20.15 13.54 -31.74
C SER A 725 21.67 13.52 -32.08
N HIS A 726 22.28 14.69 -32.29
CA HIS A 726 23.68 14.79 -32.57
C HIS A 726 24.55 14.31 -31.40
N MET A 727 24.24 14.78 -30.20
CA MET A 727 24.97 14.37 -29.01
C MET A 727 24.79 12.86 -28.69
N GLU A 728 23.61 12.30 -28.93
CA GLU A 728 23.39 10.85 -28.79
C GLU A 728 24.25 10.03 -29.76
N SER A 729 24.43 10.50 -31.00
CA SER A 729 25.34 9.84 -31.97
C SER A 729 26.78 9.81 -31.45
N VAL A 730 27.28 10.93 -30.90
CA VAL A 730 28.62 11.04 -30.27
C VAL A 730 28.76 10.13 -29.05
N MET A 731 27.76 10.15 -28.17
CA MET A 731 27.73 9.33 -26.95
C MET A 731 27.68 7.84 -27.27
N ASN A 732 26.95 7.43 -28.30
CA ASN A 732 26.89 6.02 -28.74
C ASN A 732 28.24 5.55 -29.27
N ALA A 733 28.96 6.40 -30.00
CA ALA A 733 30.33 6.11 -30.43
C ALA A 733 31.29 5.95 -29.22
N ILE A 734 31.19 6.85 -28.24
CA ILE A 734 31.99 6.77 -27.01
C ILE A 734 31.67 5.48 -26.24
N ARG A 735 30.39 5.12 -26.09
CA ARG A 735 29.98 3.87 -25.43
C ARG A 735 30.54 2.65 -26.17
N SER A 736 30.42 2.61 -27.50
CA SER A 736 30.91 1.50 -28.32
C SER A 736 32.42 1.32 -28.17
N ILE A 737 33.19 2.39 -28.20
CA ILE A 737 34.65 2.37 -27.99
C ILE A 737 34.99 1.91 -26.57
N ARG A 738 34.33 2.46 -25.54
CA ARG A 738 34.54 2.08 -24.13
C ARG A 738 34.29 0.60 -23.88
N ASN A 739 33.17 0.08 -24.41
CA ASN A 739 32.80 -1.35 -24.30
C ASN A 739 33.88 -2.20 -24.96
N ARG A 740 34.30 -1.84 -26.19
CA ARG A 740 35.32 -2.60 -26.90
C ARG A 740 36.68 -2.59 -26.19
N ARG A 741 37.07 -1.43 -25.63
CA ARG A 741 38.29 -1.31 -24.80
C ARG A 741 38.19 -2.16 -23.51
N ALA A 742 37.04 -2.19 -22.87
CA ALA A 742 36.80 -3.01 -21.67
C ALA A 742 36.89 -4.52 -21.99
N GLU A 743 36.27 -4.97 -23.10
CA GLU A 743 36.39 -6.36 -23.59
C GLU A 743 37.86 -6.78 -23.84
N MET A 744 38.68 -5.84 -24.31
CA MET A 744 40.08 -6.05 -24.56
C MET A 744 41.01 -5.77 -23.37
N ASN A 745 40.40 -5.46 -22.17
CA ASN A 745 41.14 -5.08 -20.96
C ASN A 745 42.16 -3.93 -21.17
N VAL A 746 41.84 -2.96 -22.04
CA VAL A 746 42.68 -1.80 -22.31
C VAL A 746 42.51 -0.75 -21.22
N PRO A 747 43.58 -0.37 -20.48
CA PRO A 747 43.48 0.64 -19.42
C PRO A 747 43.22 2.04 -19.99
N PRO A 748 42.53 2.93 -19.22
CA PRO A 748 42.23 4.29 -19.62
C PRO A 748 43.49 5.15 -20.00
N SER A 749 44.63 4.85 -19.39
CA SER A 749 45.89 5.52 -19.65
C SER A 749 46.46 5.30 -21.07
N LYS A 750 46.04 4.21 -21.73
CA LYS A 750 46.43 3.93 -23.12
C LYS A 750 45.53 4.70 -24.08
N LYS A 751 46.07 5.72 -24.75
CA LYS A 751 45.35 6.43 -25.81
C LYS A 751 45.69 5.84 -27.18
N ALA A 752 44.78 6.00 -28.15
CA ALA A 752 44.93 5.51 -29.50
C ALA A 752 44.27 6.47 -30.49
N ALA A 753 44.79 6.53 -31.72
CA ALA A 753 44.14 7.26 -32.82
C ALA A 753 42.77 6.59 -33.12
N LEU A 754 41.78 7.41 -33.45
CA LEU A 754 40.47 6.98 -33.86
C LEU A 754 40.13 7.46 -35.26
N TYR A 755 39.75 6.57 -36.12
CA TYR A 755 39.26 6.89 -37.45
C TYR A 755 37.76 6.66 -37.50
N VAL A 756 36.99 7.63 -38.03
CA VAL A 756 35.54 7.63 -38.03
C VAL A 756 35.01 7.76 -39.46
N LEU A 757 34.32 6.74 -39.92
CA LEU A 757 33.55 6.77 -41.16
C LEU A 757 32.06 6.98 -40.83
N THR A 758 31.49 8.09 -41.29
CA THR A 758 30.14 8.48 -40.94
C THR A 758 29.47 9.28 -42.06
N SER A 759 28.13 9.19 -42.14
CA SER A 759 27.32 10.09 -42.99
C SER A 759 27.04 11.44 -42.32
N LYS A 760 27.48 11.66 -41.06
CA LYS A 760 27.26 12.88 -40.28
C LYS A 760 28.61 13.50 -39.85
N PRO A 761 29.51 13.87 -40.81
CA PRO A 761 30.90 14.30 -40.44
C PRO A 761 30.91 15.53 -39.54
N GLN A 762 30.00 16.46 -39.69
CA GLN A 762 29.95 17.68 -38.88
C GLN A 762 29.64 17.37 -37.41
N VAL A 763 28.75 16.41 -37.14
CA VAL A 763 28.37 15.98 -35.76
C VAL A 763 29.61 15.44 -35.02
N PHE A 764 30.38 14.59 -35.70
CA PHE A 764 31.60 14.01 -35.12
C PHE A 764 32.76 15.00 -35.00
N ALA A 765 32.81 15.98 -35.89
CA ALA A 765 33.78 17.09 -35.76
C ALA A 765 33.47 17.99 -34.56
N GLU A 766 32.21 18.33 -34.31
CA GLU A 766 31.74 19.07 -33.13
C GLU A 766 31.93 18.26 -31.83
N GLY A 767 31.79 16.94 -31.92
CA GLY A 767 31.97 16.00 -30.82
C GLY A 767 33.40 15.54 -30.57
N GLU A 768 34.38 15.96 -31.39
CA GLU A 768 35.77 15.47 -31.32
C GLU A 768 36.38 15.56 -29.91
N GLY A 769 36.25 16.70 -29.25
CA GLY A 769 36.80 16.90 -27.91
C GLY A 769 36.20 15.98 -26.86
N PHE A 770 34.90 15.64 -26.97
CA PHE A 770 34.25 14.66 -26.09
C PHE A 770 34.74 13.24 -26.35
N ILE A 771 34.87 12.87 -27.64
CA ILE A 771 35.39 11.56 -28.05
C ILE A 771 36.84 11.39 -27.58
N GLN A 772 37.72 12.36 -27.85
CA GLN A 772 39.09 12.30 -27.41
C GLN A 772 39.23 12.08 -25.92
N ARG A 773 38.45 12.81 -25.13
CA ARG A 773 38.53 12.72 -23.67
C ARG A 773 37.86 11.44 -23.13
N LEU A 774 36.63 11.16 -23.54
CA LEU A 774 35.81 10.13 -22.91
C LEU A 774 35.97 8.74 -23.52
N ALA A 775 36.44 8.64 -24.79
CA ALA A 775 36.82 7.37 -25.43
C ALA A 775 38.34 7.10 -25.34
N TYR A 776 39.10 7.98 -24.68
CA TYR A 776 40.56 7.91 -24.58
C TYR A 776 41.24 7.85 -25.95
N ALA A 777 40.76 8.69 -26.91
CA ALA A 777 41.38 8.85 -28.21
C ALA A 777 42.49 9.88 -28.15
N ASP A 778 43.57 9.63 -28.89
CA ASP A 778 44.68 10.57 -29.03
C ASP A 778 44.37 11.60 -30.12
N SER A 779 43.77 11.15 -31.19
CA SER A 779 43.26 11.95 -32.29
C SER A 779 41.97 11.33 -32.88
N VAL A 780 41.15 12.17 -33.51
CA VAL A 780 39.97 11.73 -34.24
C VAL A 780 40.11 12.18 -35.70
N THR A 781 40.08 11.26 -36.64
CA THR A 781 40.19 11.53 -38.06
C THR A 781 38.92 11.07 -38.78
N LEU A 782 38.23 11.96 -39.46
CA LEU A 782 37.07 11.64 -40.28
C LEU A 782 37.55 11.03 -41.62
N LEU A 783 36.92 9.96 -42.02
CA LEU A 783 37.20 9.24 -43.28
C LEU A 783 36.10 9.50 -44.32
N ASP A 784 36.52 9.70 -45.57
CA ASP A 784 35.59 9.80 -46.69
C ASP A 784 35.16 8.41 -47.26
N ALA A 785 35.98 7.40 -47.01
CA ALA A 785 35.72 6.01 -47.48
C ALA A 785 36.27 4.99 -46.46
N GLU A 786 35.81 3.75 -46.57
CA GLU A 786 36.32 2.65 -45.76
C GLU A 786 37.80 2.37 -46.07
N PRO A 787 38.65 2.18 -45.02
CA PRO A 787 40.06 1.88 -45.23
C PRO A 787 40.28 0.63 -46.09
N GLU A 788 41.15 0.70 -47.07
CA GLU A 788 41.45 -0.46 -47.97
C GLU A 788 42.04 -1.65 -47.20
N ASN A 789 42.72 -1.40 -46.10
CA ASN A 789 43.29 -2.45 -45.25
C ASN A 789 42.81 -2.31 -43.80
N LEU A 790 42.01 -3.26 -43.34
CA LEU A 790 41.51 -3.36 -41.97
C LEU A 790 42.39 -4.27 -41.08
N ASN A 791 43.44 -4.84 -41.62
CA ASN A 791 44.36 -5.68 -40.83
C ASN A 791 45.01 -4.82 -39.73
N GLY A 792 44.92 -5.27 -38.49
CA GLY A 792 45.44 -4.56 -37.34
C GLY A 792 44.54 -3.44 -36.82
N MET A 793 43.31 -3.31 -37.31
CA MET A 793 42.32 -2.38 -36.79
C MET A 793 41.26 -3.08 -35.94
N VAL A 794 40.94 -2.51 -34.78
CA VAL A 794 39.77 -2.86 -34.00
C VAL A 794 38.60 -2.05 -34.55
N THR A 795 37.54 -2.74 -34.96
CA THR A 795 36.36 -2.09 -35.52
C THR A 795 35.21 -2.08 -34.48
N CYS A 796 34.56 -0.92 -34.34
CA CYS A 796 33.33 -0.74 -33.62
C CYS A 796 32.29 -0.16 -34.57
N ALA A 797 31.03 -0.46 -34.41
CA ALA A 797 29.93 0.08 -35.21
C ALA A 797 28.81 0.62 -34.34
N THR A 798 28.23 1.73 -34.79
CA THR A 798 26.99 2.29 -34.28
C THR A 798 26.01 2.46 -35.43
N SER A 799 24.80 2.95 -35.15
CA SER A 799 23.84 3.31 -36.22
C SER A 799 24.37 4.39 -37.18
N ASP A 800 25.23 5.28 -36.68
CA ASP A 800 25.65 6.51 -37.39
C ASP A 800 27.10 6.50 -37.82
N ALA A 801 27.94 5.56 -37.35
CA ALA A 801 29.36 5.55 -37.64
C ALA A 801 29.98 4.14 -37.58
N LYS A 802 31.01 3.92 -38.42
CA LYS A 802 32.00 2.87 -38.25
C LYS A 802 33.28 3.48 -37.68
N LEU A 803 33.80 2.85 -36.63
CA LEU A 803 34.91 3.37 -35.82
C LEU A 803 36.09 2.40 -35.91
N TYR A 804 37.30 2.88 -36.25
CA TYR A 804 38.46 2.04 -36.41
C TYR A 804 39.58 2.52 -35.49
N ILE A 805 40.22 1.63 -34.73
CA ILE A 805 41.25 1.93 -33.76
C ILE A 805 42.44 1.01 -34.04
N PRO A 806 43.69 1.54 -34.23
CA PRO A 806 44.87 0.72 -34.44
C PRO A 806 45.16 -0.15 -33.23
N MET A 807 45.13 -1.48 -33.39
CA MET A 807 45.28 -2.44 -32.29
C MET A 807 46.67 -2.33 -31.62
N GLY A 808 47.71 -2.08 -32.39
CA GLY A 808 49.05 -1.91 -31.88
C GLY A 808 49.23 -0.73 -30.90
N GLN A 809 48.32 0.24 -30.92
CA GLN A 809 48.30 1.35 -29.95
C GLN A 809 47.54 0.99 -28.68
N LEU A 810 46.60 0.05 -28.75
CA LEU A 810 45.79 -0.38 -27.62
C LEU A 810 46.50 -1.40 -26.74
N VAL A 811 47.14 -2.39 -27.33
CA VAL A 811 47.77 -3.50 -26.63
C VAL A 811 49.25 -3.67 -27.06
N ASP A 812 50.08 -4.10 -26.13
CA ASP A 812 51.40 -4.55 -26.42
C ASP A 812 51.28 -5.97 -26.99
N ILE A 813 51.35 -6.08 -28.31
CA ILE A 813 51.08 -7.35 -29.03
C ILE A 813 51.94 -8.51 -28.47
N ALA A 814 53.22 -8.21 -28.14
CA ALA A 814 54.10 -9.24 -27.60
C ALA A 814 53.66 -9.75 -26.22
N LYS A 815 53.27 -8.79 -25.32
CA LYS A 815 52.75 -9.15 -23.99
C LYS A 815 51.41 -9.85 -24.04
N GLU A 816 50.56 -9.44 -24.95
CA GLU A 816 49.22 -9.99 -25.09
C GLU A 816 49.28 -11.40 -25.70
N LEU A 817 50.16 -11.64 -26.67
CA LEU A 817 50.46 -12.96 -27.18
C LEU A 817 50.94 -13.88 -26.06
N GLU A 818 51.85 -13.39 -25.20
CA GLU A 818 52.34 -14.14 -24.04
C GLU A 818 51.20 -14.45 -23.05
N ARG A 819 50.33 -13.48 -22.77
CA ARG A 819 49.18 -13.61 -21.87
C ARG A 819 48.21 -14.67 -22.42
N ILE A 820 47.77 -14.53 -23.68
CA ILE A 820 46.82 -15.44 -24.33
C ILE A 820 47.41 -16.86 -24.38
N THR A 821 48.71 -16.99 -24.66
CA THR A 821 49.41 -18.27 -24.68
C THR A 821 49.39 -18.92 -23.31
N LYS A 822 49.67 -18.19 -22.23
CA LYS A 822 49.58 -18.67 -20.84
C LYS A 822 48.16 -19.05 -20.43
N GLU A 823 47.18 -18.25 -20.81
CA GLU A 823 45.77 -18.55 -20.52
C GLU A 823 45.29 -19.78 -21.29
N LEU A 824 45.72 -19.95 -22.55
CA LEU A 824 45.40 -21.10 -23.36
C LEU A 824 46.02 -22.39 -22.75
N GLU A 825 47.27 -22.34 -22.31
CA GLU A 825 47.90 -23.44 -21.60
C GLU A 825 47.17 -23.82 -20.31
N LYS A 826 46.76 -22.81 -19.53
CA LYS A 826 45.99 -23.00 -18.30
C LYS A 826 44.60 -23.60 -18.58
N ALA A 827 43.91 -23.10 -19.61
CA ALA A 827 42.62 -23.60 -20.02
C ALA A 827 42.71 -25.05 -20.54
N ARG A 828 43.71 -25.37 -21.33
CA ARG A 828 43.98 -26.75 -21.80
C ARG A 828 44.27 -27.69 -20.65
N LYS A 829 45.09 -27.31 -19.67
CA LYS A 829 45.38 -28.09 -18.47
C LYS A 829 44.13 -28.32 -17.62
N ASN A 830 43.27 -27.31 -17.51
CA ASN A 830 41.98 -27.41 -16.81
C ASN A 830 41.05 -28.41 -17.55
N LEU A 831 40.91 -28.28 -18.87
CA LEU A 831 40.12 -29.21 -19.69
C LEU A 831 40.62 -30.65 -19.56
N GLN A 832 41.93 -30.86 -19.63
CA GLN A 832 42.56 -32.16 -19.43
C GLN A 832 42.22 -32.78 -18.07
N GLY A 833 42.18 -31.96 -16.99
CA GLY A 833 41.75 -32.40 -15.65
C GLY A 833 40.29 -32.79 -15.59
N LEU A 834 39.43 -32.02 -16.27
CA LEU A 834 37.98 -32.28 -16.35
C LEU A 834 37.69 -33.55 -17.21
N GLU A 835 38.35 -33.68 -18.32
CA GLU A 835 38.24 -34.87 -19.20
C GLU A 835 38.82 -36.12 -18.52
N GLY A 836 39.90 -36.02 -17.75
CA GLY A 836 40.42 -37.10 -16.93
C GLY A 836 39.45 -37.58 -15.86
N LYS A 837 38.68 -36.66 -15.25
CA LYS A 837 37.58 -36.99 -14.33
C LYS A 837 36.43 -37.67 -15.07
N LEU A 838 36.05 -37.14 -16.23
CA LEU A 838 34.94 -37.67 -17.04
C LEU A 838 35.27 -38.98 -17.78
N SER A 839 36.53 -39.36 -17.92
CA SER A 839 36.99 -40.65 -18.43
C SER A 839 37.17 -41.71 -17.35
N ASN A 840 37.05 -41.36 -16.07
CA ASN A 840 37.16 -42.28 -14.96
C ASN A 840 35.83 -43.02 -14.75
N GLU A 841 35.76 -44.29 -15.14
CA GLU A 841 34.58 -45.14 -15.03
C GLU A 841 34.04 -45.23 -13.59
N ASN A 842 34.91 -45.20 -12.58
CA ASN A 842 34.50 -45.20 -11.18
C ASN A 842 33.83 -43.91 -10.77
N PHE A 843 34.16 -42.78 -11.38
CA PHE A 843 33.51 -41.52 -11.13
C PHE A 843 32.12 -41.47 -11.81
N ILE A 844 32.05 -41.84 -13.06
CA ILE A 844 30.79 -41.82 -13.85
C ILE A 844 29.73 -42.77 -13.26
N SER A 845 30.16 -43.95 -12.80
CA SER A 845 29.27 -44.98 -12.29
C SER A 845 28.78 -44.77 -10.85
N ARG A 846 29.51 -43.96 -10.04
CA ARG A 846 29.23 -43.77 -8.60
C ARG A 846 28.75 -42.35 -8.24
N ALA A 847 29.03 -41.35 -9.07
CA ALA A 847 28.57 -39.97 -8.80
C ALA A 847 27.12 -39.78 -9.23
N PRO A 848 26.34 -38.97 -8.51
CA PRO A 848 25.00 -38.59 -8.94
C PRO A 848 25.01 -37.97 -10.35
N GLU A 849 24.01 -38.27 -11.16
CA GLU A 849 23.90 -37.78 -12.54
C GLU A 849 24.01 -36.26 -12.68
N ALA A 850 23.43 -35.51 -11.73
CA ALA A 850 23.55 -34.06 -11.67
C ALA A 850 25.01 -33.57 -11.55
N VAL A 851 25.85 -34.29 -10.80
CA VAL A 851 27.28 -33.95 -10.64
C VAL A 851 28.05 -34.27 -11.93
N VAL A 852 27.77 -35.40 -12.58
CA VAL A 852 28.38 -35.74 -13.86
C VAL A 852 28.02 -34.73 -14.95
N ASN A 853 26.74 -34.32 -15.00
CA ASN A 853 26.27 -33.31 -15.95
C ASN A 853 26.89 -31.93 -15.68
N ALA A 854 27.08 -31.56 -14.42
CA ALA A 854 27.78 -30.33 -14.05
C ALA A 854 29.24 -30.31 -14.49
N GLU A 855 29.96 -31.44 -14.36
CA GLU A 855 31.35 -31.54 -14.84
C GLU A 855 31.42 -31.56 -16.39
N ARG A 856 30.45 -32.18 -17.09
CA ARG A 856 30.34 -32.09 -18.57
C ARG A 856 30.12 -30.65 -19.03
N ALA A 857 29.23 -29.90 -18.35
CA ALA A 857 28.99 -28.48 -18.65
C ALA A 857 30.26 -27.60 -18.43
N LYS A 858 31.05 -27.90 -17.38
CA LYS A 858 32.36 -27.27 -17.16
C LYS A 858 33.37 -27.60 -18.26
N ALA A 859 33.42 -28.85 -18.70
CA ALA A 859 34.30 -29.26 -19.79
C ALA A 859 33.90 -28.59 -21.12
N GLN A 860 32.60 -28.44 -21.41
CA GLN A 860 32.14 -27.73 -22.58
C GLN A 860 32.52 -26.26 -22.54
N LYS A 861 32.28 -25.56 -21.41
CA LYS A 861 32.73 -24.19 -21.22
C LYS A 861 34.24 -23.99 -21.38
N ALA A 862 35.03 -24.98 -20.93
CA ALA A 862 36.48 -24.96 -21.13
C ALA A 862 36.87 -25.10 -22.60
N ARG A 863 36.17 -25.94 -23.38
CA ARG A 863 36.39 -26.08 -24.84
C ARG A 863 36.05 -24.81 -25.59
N ASP A 864 34.91 -24.19 -25.24
CA ASP A 864 34.45 -22.91 -25.84
C ASP A 864 35.47 -21.80 -25.55
N LEU A 865 35.99 -21.74 -24.31
CA LEU A 865 37.05 -20.82 -23.92
C LEU A 865 38.34 -21.03 -24.72
N ILE A 866 38.78 -22.29 -24.89
CA ILE A 866 39.97 -22.65 -25.67
C ILE A 866 39.78 -22.22 -27.13
N ALA A 867 38.66 -22.50 -27.75
CA ALA A 867 38.37 -22.12 -29.13
C ALA A 867 38.42 -20.58 -29.29
N GLY A 868 37.85 -19.83 -28.35
CA GLY A 868 37.91 -18.37 -28.36
C GLY A 868 39.34 -17.83 -28.20
N LEU A 869 40.13 -18.43 -27.30
CA LEU A 869 41.55 -18.06 -27.10
C LEU A 869 42.42 -18.42 -28.31
N GLU A 870 42.18 -19.54 -28.99
CA GLU A 870 42.86 -19.94 -30.21
C GLU A 870 42.55 -19.01 -31.38
N GLN A 871 41.29 -18.61 -31.50
CA GLN A 871 40.91 -17.63 -32.50
C GLN A 871 41.56 -16.25 -32.24
N SER A 872 41.59 -15.83 -30.97
CA SER A 872 42.26 -14.60 -30.54
C SER A 872 43.76 -14.65 -30.80
N LEU A 873 44.38 -15.79 -30.49
CA LEU A 873 45.81 -16.04 -30.73
C LEU A 873 46.14 -15.98 -32.23
N ALA A 874 45.32 -16.58 -33.08
CA ALA A 874 45.52 -16.56 -34.54
C ALA A 874 45.34 -15.15 -35.10
N ALA A 875 44.33 -14.42 -34.65
CA ALA A 875 44.15 -13.02 -35.02
C ALA A 875 45.31 -12.11 -34.63
N MET A 876 45.84 -12.31 -33.39
CA MET A 876 47.01 -11.57 -32.90
C MET A 876 48.32 -11.89 -33.60
N LYS A 877 48.53 -13.12 -34.08
CA LYS A 877 49.70 -13.52 -34.86
C LYS A 877 49.67 -13.04 -36.30
N ALA A 878 48.50 -12.73 -36.83
CA ALA A 878 48.35 -12.16 -38.18
C ALA A 878 48.57 -10.65 -38.22
N LEU A 879 48.72 -10.01 -37.07
CA LEU A 879 49.10 -8.61 -36.87
C LEU A 879 50.58 -8.45 -36.79
#